data_e0d02532f4a3ab7e316e4dd579ffddf2
#
_entry.id   e0d02532f4a3ab7e316e4dd579ffddf2
#
_cell.length_a   1.000
_cell.length_b   1.000
_cell.length_c   1.000
_cell.angle_alpha   90.00
_cell.angle_beta   90.00
_cell.angle_gamma   90.00
#
_symmetry.space_group_name_H-M   'P 1'
#
loop_
_entity.id
_entity.type
_entity.pdbx_description
1 polymer ?
#
loop_
_entity_poly.entity_id
_entity_poly.type
_entity_poly.pdbx_seq_one_letter_code
_entity_poly.pdbx_strand_id
1 'polypeptide(L)'
;MSERPFPPVFATNNPSTHETVATEIARLIEGSLQGLREPPTASIASADVNVGGFDLLASQLEALPKVRLLLGAEPEAGLGMPKLAEYLFEPEWLREVLANHDAWLAAERDLTAFTLKDDRSARRLVAWLCSSKEDGSPRVEVRRYTRGFLHGKAFIVDHPTHPAVLAGSSNLTYAGLMTNRELNLGYPNGEHTHLVREWFDDLWDESEAYDLAGIYAARWEEHSPYLIFMRMLHLLYGDQEPDHTLESTLGLTSFQRDGVARALRIVDTHGGVLICDEVGLGKTYIAGEIIRRATEVDRQRVLVLCPAAVRETVWEKFLDANGFSRRAQVYSYDTLRNRLMDEDTAKEFRKELDDYALVVIDEAHNLRNAAAQRAQVVTELLGGKVPKKTVLLTATPVNNSLMDLWTLVSYFIKNDGALAAIGIPSIRGYIASAQATDPESLSPQHLFDLMDQVAVRRTRRFVKRNYRGDTFRSPSGTMMPITFPTPRVKRLDYGVTELGAELLTRVLDAIMIKDDDDLVLTFDHRRIRDDHLVLARYTTSAYLRTGEIERFQVHNSGLLRSALLKRLESSPRALASTFATMIASHTAFLGALEQGYVLSGDALSEWIASSSDDLDRVLAQLDDQRSGTQVQDAHLFHVAELREDVIGDRELLQDLQSLAERVASGDDQKADRLIAELREIARDAKGTDPSGLQSSDRRKTVIFSTYTDTIDDLHDKVSSAVQLAPTSDPLSVFVGRICAPIYGAKGGTDQEARAREIMRFAPKTAGSLRDDGTPLTDDRYDLLFTTDVLSEGVNLQQAGRMINYDLPWNPMRLVQRAGRIDRIGSLHDYISIGCFFPETRLDDLLGLEATLMRKLAYADAAVGTGEVLPGQRSKTEVVLTDTAEQINALHDENPELFEGGGDLGAISGEEYRRRLSQATTDSERVRKRLLAWIHRRTPVSGCRGGLRL
;
A
#
# COMPACT_ATOMS: atom_id res chain seq x y z
N MET A 1 20.69 25.52 -38.74
CA MET A 1 21.59 24.94 -37.72
C MET A 1 22.97 25.47 -38.06
N SER A 2 23.59 26.33 -37.22
CA SER A 2 24.98 26.78 -37.45
C SER A 2 25.87 25.54 -37.29
N GLU A 3 26.74 25.32 -38.26
CA GLU A 3 27.75 24.26 -38.19
C GLU A 3 28.58 24.49 -36.92
N ARG A 4 28.58 23.50 -36.02
CA ARG A 4 29.37 23.53 -34.80
C ARG A 4 30.86 23.49 -35.20
N PRO A 5 31.72 24.25 -34.52
CA PRO A 5 33.13 24.27 -34.87
C PRO A 5 33.77 22.88 -34.71
N PHE A 6 34.63 22.50 -35.65
CA PHE A 6 35.42 21.28 -35.54
C PHE A 6 36.90 21.67 -35.47
N PRO A 7 37.69 21.09 -34.59
CA PRO A 7 37.31 20.20 -33.47
C PRO A 7 36.47 20.91 -32.41
N PRO A 8 35.79 20.15 -31.52
CA PRO A 8 35.01 20.74 -30.44
C PRO A 8 35.85 21.68 -29.58
N VAL A 9 35.35 22.89 -29.33
CA VAL A 9 36.06 23.89 -28.52
C VAL A 9 35.68 23.77 -27.02
N PHE A 10 34.52 23.22 -26.75
CA PHE A 10 33.99 23.09 -25.42
C PHE A 10 33.10 21.85 -25.33
N ALA A 11 33.23 21.08 -24.23
CA ALA A 11 32.38 19.93 -23.95
C ALA A 11 31.99 19.89 -22.48
N THR A 12 30.70 19.70 -22.23
CA THR A 12 30.11 19.53 -20.90
C THR A 12 28.89 18.65 -20.99
N ASN A 13 28.45 18.12 -19.86
CA ASN A 13 27.18 17.41 -19.76
C ASN A 13 26.06 18.38 -19.35
N ASN A 14 25.22 18.74 -20.31
CA ASN A 14 24.14 19.69 -20.09
C ASN A 14 22.76 19.03 -20.33
N PRO A 15 21.98 18.79 -19.28
CA PRO A 15 20.67 18.15 -19.40
C PRO A 15 19.64 18.93 -20.25
N SER A 16 19.79 20.27 -20.29
CA SER A 16 18.84 21.14 -21.01
C SER A 16 19.07 21.21 -22.52
N THR A 17 20.32 20.98 -23.00
CA THR A 17 20.65 20.97 -24.42
C THR A 17 20.90 19.58 -24.99
N HIS A 18 20.81 18.53 -24.15
CA HIS A 18 21.21 17.17 -24.53
C HIS A 18 22.64 17.03 -25.04
N GLU A 19 23.50 17.98 -24.72
CA GLU A 19 24.93 17.93 -25.04
C GLU A 19 25.65 17.13 -23.97
N THR A 20 26.45 16.17 -24.38
CA THR A 20 27.27 15.35 -23.49
C THR A 20 28.72 15.35 -23.91
N VAL A 21 29.60 15.09 -22.94
CA VAL A 21 31.03 14.94 -23.24
C VAL A 21 31.27 13.77 -24.21
N ALA A 22 30.47 12.68 -24.05
CA ALA A 22 30.53 11.53 -24.97
C ALA A 22 30.25 11.94 -26.42
N THR A 23 29.21 12.76 -26.66
CA THR A 23 28.90 13.20 -28.04
C THR A 23 29.97 14.04 -28.64
N GLU A 24 30.63 14.87 -27.86
CA GLU A 24 31.72 15.73 -28.37
C GLU A 24 33.03 14.95 -28.61
N ILE A 25 33.36 13.94 -27.77
CA ILE A 25 34.48 13.02 -28.03
C ILE A 25 34.20 12.15 -29.26
N ALA A 26 33.00 11.61 -29.38
CA ALA A 26 32.60 10.84 -30.56
C ALA A 26 32.76 11.68 -31.83
N ARG A 27 32.30 12.93 -31.82
CA ARG A 27 32.44 13.87 -32.93
C ARG A 27 33.91 14.20 -33.22
N LEU A 28 34.77 14.34 -32.20
CA LEU A 28 36.20 14.55 -32.34
C LEU A 28 36.84 13.38 -33.09
N ILE A 29 36.53 12.14 -32.71
CA ILE A 29 37.08 10.95 -33.36
C ILE A 29 36.51 10.78 -34.77
N GLU A 30 35.19 10.84 -34.95
CA GLU A 30 34.53 10.66 -36.26
C GLU A 30 34.94 11.74 -37.28
N GLY A 31 35.01 12.99 -36.83
CA GLY A 31 35.46 14.07 -37.69
C GLY A 31 36.91 13.92 -38.12
N SER A 32 37.74 13.34 -37.24
CA SER A 32 39.17 13.08 -37.57
C SER A 32 39.36 11.85 -38.48
N LEU A 33 38.37 10.96 -38.58
CA LEU A 33 38.40 9.79 -39.48
C LEU A 33 38.01 10.13 -40.93
N GLN A 34 37.37 11.28 -41.17
CA GLN A 34 36.85 11.63 -42.49
C GLN A 34 37.97 12.04 -43.45
N GLY A 35 38.01 11.43 -44.62
CA GLY A 35 38.82 11.91 -45.77
C GLY A 35 40.29 11.48 -45.78
N LEU A 36 40.71 10.57 -44.89
CA LEU A 36 42.10 10.14 -44.78
C LEU A 36 42.39 8.82 -45.48
N ARG A 37 43.65 8.71 -46.03
CA ARG A 37 44.21 7.43 -46.50
C ARG A 37 44.71 6.56 -45.32
N GLU A 38 45.20 7.19 -44.26
CA GLU A 38 45.64 6.54 -43.03
C GLU A 38 44.79 7.07 -41.88
N PRO A 39 44.06 6.20 -41.14
CA PRO A 39 43.24 6.60 -40.01
C PRO A 39 44.10 7.07 -38.83
N PRO A 40 43.66 8.10 -38.07
CA PRO A 40 44.39 8.68 -36.95
C PRO A 40 44.56 7.69 -35.79
N THR A 41 45.56 7.97 -34.94
CA THR A 41 45.74 7.29 -33.65
C THR A 41 45.16 8.15 -32.52
N ALA A 42 44.86 7.56 -31.40
CA ALA A 42 44.39 8.29 -30.21
C ALA A 42 45.27 8.02 -29.00
N SER A 43 45.40 9.07 -28.17
CA SER A 43 46.02 8.98 -26.85
C SER A 43 45.05 9.53 -25.80
N ILE A 44 44.69 8.71 -24.81
CA ILE A 44 43.70 9.03 -23.81
C ILE A 44 44.33 8.94 -22.42
N ALA A 45 44.30 10.05 -21.68
CA ALA A 45 44.65 10.09 -20.27
C ALA A 45 43.33 10.13 -19.45
N SER A 46 43.18 9.25 -18.49
CA SER A 46 42.04 9.19 -17.60
C SER A 46 42.45 8.66 -16.23
N ALA A 47 41.92 9.23 -15.15
CA ALA A 47 42.19 8.69 -13.82
C ALA A 47 41.44 7.37 -13.61
N ASP A 48 40.28 7.24 -14.26
CA ASP A 48 39.41 6.07 -14.13
C ASP A 48 38.78 5.69 -15.48
N VAL A 49 38.50 4.37 -15.64
CA VAL A 49 37.88 3.79 -16.84
C VAL A 49 36.88 2.73 -16.38
N ASN A 50 35.68 2.78 -16.92
CA ASN A 50 34.67 1.72 -16.65
C ASN A 50 33.96 1.25 -17.93
N VAL A 51 33.27 0.09 -17.80
CA VAL A 51 32.52 -0.53 -18.90
C VAL A 51 31.53 0.43 -19.54
N GLY A 52 30.81 1.20 -18.72
CA GLY A 52 29.81 2.15 -19.21
C GLY A 52 30.40 3.31 -20.00
N GLY A 53 31.57 3.83 -19.58
CA GLY A 53 32.31 4.87 -20.33
C GLY A 53 32.82 4.36 -21.68
N PHE A 54 33.34 3.14 -21.70
CA PHE A 54 33.78 2.50 -22.95
C PHE A 54 32.58 2.26 -23.91
N ASP A 55 31.46 1.73 -23.40
CA ASP A 55 30.28 1.41 -24.23
C ASP A 55 29.74 2.62 -25.00
N LEU A 56 29.78 3.80 -24.39
CA LEU A 56 29.40 5.07 -25.03
C LEU A 56 30.22 5.44 -26.24
N LEU A 57 31.50 5.06 -26.28
CA LEU A 57 32.48 5.42 -27.32
C LEU A 57 33.01 4.19 -28.07
N ALA A 58 32.46 3.00 -27.84
CA ALA A 58 33.01 1.74 -28.33
C ALA A 58 33.17 1.73 -29.85
N SER A 59 32.17 2.19 -30.60
CA SER A 59 32.22 2.23 -32.07
C SER A 59 33.30 3.13 -32.61
N GLN A 60 33.54 4.27 -31.96
CA GLN A 60 34.56 5.23 -32.34
C GLN A 60 35.97 4.73 -31.97
N LEU A 61 36.12 4.16 -30.76
CA LEU A 61 37.38 3.62 -30.28
C LEU A 61 37.84 2.40 -31.09
N GLU A 62 36.89 1.51 -31.46
CA GLU A 62 37.14 0.35 -32.30
C GLU A 62 37.50 0.72 -33.76
N ALA A 63 37.10 1.91 -34.24
CA ALA A 63 37.48 2.37 -35.57
C ALA A 63 38.95 2.85 -35.67
N LEU A 64 39.60 3.13 -34.53
CA LEU A 64 40.97 3.61 -34.47
C LEU A 64 41.99 2.48 -34.63
N PRO A 65 43.05 2.64 -35.44
CA PRO A 65 44.07 1.62 -35.67
C PRO A 65 45.04 1.45 -34.48
N LYS A 66 45.18 2.48 -33.65
CA LYS A 66 46.01 2.45 -32.42
C LYS A 66 45.46 3.41 -31.39
N VAL A 67 45.35 2.92 -30.15
CA VAL A 67 44.94 3.69 -28.97
C VAL A 67 45.99 3.48 -27.85
N ARG A 68 46.45 4.59 -27.28
CA ARG A 68 47.26 4.57 -26.05
C ARG A 68 46.38 5.04 -24.89
N LEU A 69 46.23 4.22 -23.87
CA LEU A 69 45.43 4.51 -22.69
C LEU A 69 46.34 4.67 -21.48
N LEU A 70 46.44 5.88 -20.95
CA LEU A 70 47.19 6.20 -19.75
C LEU A 70 46.25 6.32 -18.56
N LEU A 71 46.45 5.47 -17.57
CA LEU A 71 45.63 5.43 -16.36
C LEU A 71 46.36 6.10 -15.18
N GLY A 72 45.58 6.88 -14.44
CA GLY A 72 45.94 7.38 -13.12
C GLY A 72 45.23 6.65 -12.01
N ALA A 73 45.21 7.21 -10.81
CA ALA A 73 44.37 6.80 -9.69
C ALA A 73 43.80 8.06 -9.00
N GLU A 74 42.50 8.05 -8.74
CA GLU A 74 41.87 9.06 -7.88
C GLU A 74 41.90 8.59 -6.45
N PRO A 75 42.18 9.43 -5.44
CA PRO A 75 41.99 9.09 -4.05
C PRO A 75 40.49 8.98 -3.78
N GLU A 76 40.02 7.90 -3.19
CA GLU A 76 38.64 7.80 -2.75
C GLU A 76 38.28 8.96 -1.82
N ALA A 77 37.14 9.63 -2.10
CA ALA A 77 36.55 10.65 -1.24
C ALA A 77 35.97 10.00 0.02
N GLY A 78 36.81 9.56 0.94
CA GLY A 78 36.39 8.86 2.16
C GLY A 78 37.55 8.47 3.08
N LEU A 79 38.73 8.32 2.54
CA LEU A 79 39.94 8.29 3.37
C LEU A 79 40.18 9.73 3.84
N GLY A 80 39.96 10.00 5.13
CA GLY A 80 40.18 11.31 5.73
C GLY A 80 41.54 11.85 5.28
N MET A 81 41.50 12.89 4.43
CA MET A 81 42.73 13.50 3.91
C MET A 81 43.62 13.90 5.11
N PRO A 82 44.77 13.27 5.31
CA PRO A 82 45.82 13.87 6.12
C PRO A 82 46.16 15.15 5.40
N LYS A 83 46.50 16.21 6.12
CA LYS A 83 46.88 17.54 5.55
C LYS A 83 47.80 17.33 4.36
N LEU A 84 47.26 17.60 3.20
CA LEU A 84 47.74 17.25 1.84
C LEU A 84 49.24 17.55 1.57
N ALA A 85 49.86 18.39 2.39
CA ALA A 85 51.24 18.85 2.21
C ALA A 85 52.33 17.87 2.74
N GLU A 86 52.01 16.95 3.61
CA GLU A 86 53.03 16.06 4.24
C GLU A 86 53.16 14.68 3.58
N TYR A 87 52.12 14.24 2.76
CA TYR A 87 52.09 12.88 2.20
C TYR A 87 52.25 12.76 0.68
N LEU A 88 52.40 13.87 -0.03
CA LEU A 88 52.52 13.89 -1.52
C LEU A 88 53.75 13.14 -2.08
N PHE A 89 54.66 12.65 -1.26
CA PHE A 89 55.91 12.05 -1.69
C PHE A 89 56.25 10.70 -1.03
N GLU A 90 55.30 10.04 -0.34
CA GLU A 90 55.61 8.73 0.22
C GLU A 90 55.21 7.58 -0.72
N PRO A 91 56.15 6.77 -1.23
CA PRO A 91 55.89 5.66 -2.16
C PRO A 91 54.99 4.58 -1.59
N GLU A 92 54.94 4.45 -0.27
CA GLU A 92 54.08 3.42 0.39
C GLU A 92 52.61 3.77 0.33
N TRP A 93 52.21 5.01 0.59
CA TRP A 93 50.83 5.49 0.47
C TRP A 93 50.33 5.36 -0.98
N LEU A 94 51.16 5.72 -1.96
CA LEU A 94 50.81 5.61 -3.39
C LEU A 94 50.56 4.15 -3.77
N ARG A 95 51.37 3.20 -3.27
CA ARG A 95 51.12 1.77 -3.50
C ARG A 95 49.85 1.26 -2.87
N GLU A 96 49.49 1.77 -1.70
CA GLU A 96 48.23 1.41 -1.02
C GLU A 96 47.03 1.96 -1.80
N VAL A 97 47.07 3.21 -2.29
CA VAL A 97 46.03 3.80 -3.14
C VAL A 97 45.89 3.02 -4.45
N LEU A 98 46.98 2.65 -5.09
CA LEU A 98 46.98 1.88 -6.33
C LEU A 98 46.44 0.44 -6.11
N ALA A 99 46.80 -0.20 -4.99
CA ALA A 99 46.29 -1.53 -4.65
C ALA A 99 44.76 -1.48 -4.35
N ASN A 100 44.29 -0.41 -3.70
CA ASN A 100 42.86 -0.19 -3.46
C ASN A 100 42.12 0.08 -4.78
N HIS A 101 42.73 0.81 -5.73
CA HIS A 101 42.12 1.02 -7.03
C HIS A 101 42.00 -0.28 -7.85
N ASP A 102 42.98 -1.18 -7.80
CA ASP A 102 42.90 -2.51 -8.42
C ASP A 102 41.81 -3.35 -7.78
N ALA A 103 41.67 -3.28 -6.45
CA ALA A 103 40.59 -3.95 -5.72
C ALA A 103 39.20 -3.35 -6.10
N TRP A 104 39.14 -2.04 -6.28
CA TRP A 104 37.92 -1.36 -6.73
C TRP A 104 37.56 -1.73 -8.18
N LEU A 105 38.51 -1.68 -9.09
CA LEU A 105 38.29 -2.17 -10.45
C LEU A 105 37.85 -3.62 -10.47
N ALA A 106 38.38 -4.47 -9.63
CA ALA A 106 37.95 -5.85 -9.49
C ALA A 106 36.54 -5.99 -8.86
N ALA A 107 36.09 -5.01 -8.10
CA ALA A 107 34.77 -5.00 -7.47
C ALA A 107 33.69 -4.27 -8.31
N GLU A 108 34.06 -3.51 -9.35
CA GLU A 108 33.11 -2.73 -10.17
C GLU A 108 31.97 -3.61 -10.75
N ARG A 109 32.28 -4.82 -11.23
CA ARG A 109 31.28 -5.81 -11.65
C ARG A 109 30.20 -6.02 -10.58
N ASP A 110 30.60 -6.01 -9.32
CA ASP A 110 29.74 -6.28 -8.18
C ASP A 110 28.89 -5.05 -7.79
N LEU A 111 29.23 -3.90 -8.35
CA LEU A 111 28.55 -2.63 -8.10
C LEU A 111 27.63 -2.22 -9.27
N THR A 112 27.79 -2.82 -10.46
CA THR A 112 26.95 -2.56 -11.62
C THR A 112 25.70 -3.43 -11.65
N ALA A 113 24.63 -2.94 -12.27
CA ALA A 113 23.45 -3.74 -12.52
C ALA A 113 23.80 -4.94 -13.43
N PHE A 114 23.31 -6.14 -13.07
CA PHE A 114 23.55 -7.34 -13.88
C PHE A 114 22.58 -7.38 -15.06
N THR A 115 22.88 -6.63 -16.13
CA THR A 115 22.08 -6.67 -17.35
C THR A 115 22.86 -7.39 -18.45
N LEU A 116 22.12 -8.01 -19.39
CA LEU A 116 22.73 -8.57 -20.60
C LEU A 116 23.49 -7.51 -21.41
N LYS A 117 23.07 -6.26 -21.30
CA LYS A 117 23.76 -5.14 -21.96
C LYS A 117 25.15 -4.94 -21.34
N ASP A 118 25.24 -4.88 -20.03
CA ASP A 118 26.50 -4.67 -19.30
C ASP A 118 27.47 -5.83 -19.53
N ASP A 119 26.98 -7.07 -19.55
CA ASP A 119 27.80 -8.25 -19.89
C ASP A 119 28.36 -8.16 -21.32
N ARG A 120 27.52 -7.82 -22.32
CA ARG A 120 27.97 -7.66 -23.71
C ARG A 120 29.00 -6.52 -23.83
N SER A 121 28.75 -5.40 -23.19
CA SER A 121 29.67 -4.25 -23.21
C SER A 121 30.99 -4.59 -22.53
N ALA A 122 31.00 -5.34 -21.46
CA ALA A 122 32.21 -5.79 -20.80
C ALA A 122 33.01 -6.77 -21.65
N ARG A 123 32.38 -7.76 -22.27
CA ARG A 123 33.02 -8.69 -23.21
C ARG A 123 33.60 -7.92 -24.41
N ARG A 124 32.90 -6.88 -24.90
CA ARG A 124 33.34 -6.02 -25.95
C ARG A 124 34.57 -5.22 -25.53
N LEU A 125 34.61 -4.67 -24.31
CA LEU A 125 35.74 -3.97 -23.74
C LEU A 125 36.99 -4.88 -23.70
N VAL A 126 36.84 -6.10 -23.14
CA VAL A 126 37.96 -7.08 -23.09
C VAL A 126 38.46 -7.43 -24.50
N ALA A 127 37.55 -7.69 -25.43
CA ALA A 127 37.89 -7.99 -26.81
C ALA A 127 38.65 -6.81 -27.49
N TRP A 128 38.22 -5.57 -27.23
CA TRP A 128 38.89 -4.38 -27.70
C TRP A 128 40.28 -4.20 -27.11
N LEU A 129 40.46 -4.35 -25.79
CA LEU A 129 41.74 -4.28 -25.09
C LEU A 129 42.74 -5.32 -25.60
N CYS A 130 42.24 -6.55 -25.92
CA CYS A 130 43.07 -7.63 -26.47
C CYS A 130 43.28 -7.57 -27.99
N SER A 131 42.69 -6.59 -28.68
CA SER A 131 42.74 -6.52 -30.13
C SER A 131 44.16 -6.27 -30.65
N SER A 132 44.50 -6.92 -31.75
CA SER A 132 45.80 -6.80 -32.40
C SER A 132 45.66 -6.31 -33.83
N LYS A 133 46.75 -5.75 -34.38
CA LYS A 133 46.88 -5.36 -35.79
C LYS A 133 47.23 -6.60 -36.62
N GLU A 134 47.24 -6.48 -37.95
CA GLU A 134 47.65 -7.52 -38.91
C GLU A 134 49.08 -7.99 -38.70
N ASP A 135 49.97 -7.12 -38.17
CA ASP A 135 51.36 -7.45 -37.86
C ASP A 135 51.56 -8.11 -36.48
N GLY A 136 50.44 -8.38 -35.75
CA GLY A 136 50.47 -8.97 -34.42
C GLY A 136 50.73 -7.98 -33.28
N SER A 137 51.01 -6.71 -33.56
CA SER A 137 51.17 -5.67 -32.52
C SER A 137 49.82 -5.29 -31.89
N PRO A 138 49.80 -4.89 -30.58
CA PRO A 138 48.55 -4.53 -29.92
C PRO A 138 47.98 -3.23 -30.53
N ARG A 139 46.64 -3.22 -30.76
CA ARG A 139 45.93 -1.98 -31.15
C ARG A 139 45.74 -1.05 -29.97
N VAL A 140 45.56 -1.61 -28.77
CA VAL A 140 45.39 -0.86 -27.54
C VAL A 140 46.55 -1.15 -26.61
N GLU A 141 47.27 -0.09 -26.27
CA GLU A 141 48.31 -0.17 -25.28
C GLU A 141 47.86 0.56 -24.02
N VAL A 142 47.94 -0.12 -22.88
CA VAL A 142 47.54 0.45 -21.58
C VAL A 142 48.75 0.56 -20.69
N ARG A 143 48.94 1.74 -20.13
CA ARG A 143 49.97 2.02 -19.13
C ARG A 143 49.36 2.70 -17.89
N ARG A 144 50.03 2.56 -16.79
CA ARG A 144 49.63 3.17 -15.52
C ARG A 144 50.74 4.04 -14.98
N TYR A 145 50.41 5.28 -14.60
CA TYR A 145 51.32 6.19 -13.96
C TYR A 145 51.42 5.87 -12.47
N THR A 146 52.63 5.51 -12.02
CA THR A 146 52.89 5.02 -10.65
C THR A 146 53.81 5.92 -9.83
N ARG A 147 54.34 6.98 -10.42
CA ARG A 147 55.31 7.89 -9.77
C ARG A 147 54.70 9.05 -9.00
N GLY A 148 53.42 9.29 -9.19
CA GLY A 148 52.66 10.33 -8.52
C GLY A 148 51.17 10.22 -8.78
N PHE A 149 50.43 11.22 -8.30
CA PHE A 149 48.99 11.30 -8.49
C PHE A 149 48.68 11.94 -9.86
N LEU A 150 48.06 11.22 -10.77
CA LEU A 150 47.62 11.70 -12.08
C LEU A 150 46.14 11.98 -12.11
N HIS A 151 45.78 13.26 -12.11
CA HIS A 151 44.36 13.68 -12.21
C HIS A 151 44.06 14.41 -13.55
N GLY A 152 45.02 14.55 -14.42
CA GLY A 152 44.83 15.12 -15.76
C GLY A 152 44.03 14.19 -16.68
N LYS A 153 43.02 14.72 -17.36
CA LYS A 153 42.21 13.97 -18.32
C LYS A 153 42.35 14.66 -19.69
N ALA A 154 42.67 13.87 -20.70
CA ALA A 154 42.81 14.37 -22.07
C ALA A 154 42.42 13.29 -23.09
N PHE A 155 41.73 13.69 -24.12
CA PHE A 155 41.45 12.93 -25.32
C PHE A 155 42.16 13.59 -26.48
N ILE A 156 43.22 12.95 -26.98
CA ILE A 156 44.09 13.45 -28.03
C ILE A 156 43.88 12.55 -29.24
N VAL A 157 43.52 13.12 -30.39
CA VAL A 157 43.42 12.40 -31.66
C VAL A 157 44.54 12.95 -32.58
N ASP A 158 45.49 12.07 -32.89
CA ASP A 158 46.67 12.38 -33.69
C ASP A 158 46.36 12.28 -35.19
N HIS A 159 45.94 13.40 -35.76
CA HIS A 159 45.72 13.49 -37.17
C HIS A 159 46.98 14.12 -37.85
N PRO A 160 47.44 13.56 -38.99
CA PRO A 160 48.67 14.04 -39.63
C PRO A 160 48.70 15.54 -40.00
N THR A 161 47.53 16.09 -40.24
CA THR A 161 47.38 17.49 -40.67
C THR A 161 46.74 18.40 -39.63
N HIS A 162 45.94 17.84 -38.71
CA HIS A 162 45.14 18.60 -37.77
C HIS A 162 44.97 17.86 -36.45
N PRO A 163 46.02 17.71 -35.61
CA PRO A 163 45.84 17.07 -34.29
C PRO A 163 44.82 17.85 -33.44
N ALA A 164 43.98 17.15 -32.77
CA ALA A 164 42.92 17.73 -31.97
C ALA A 164 42.95 17.20 -30.54
N VAL A 165 42.69 18.05 -29.56
CA VAL A 165 42.73 17.75 -28.14
C VAL A 165 41.46 18.24 -27.47
N LEU A 166 40.92 17.42 -26.61
CA LEU A 166 39.90 17.79 -25.61
C LEU A 166 40.46 17.45 -24.23
N ALA A 167 40.77 18.46 -23.42
CA ALA A 167 41.37 18.29 -22.10
C ALA A 167 40.49 18.93 -21.01
N GLY A 168 40.35 18.27 -19.84
CA GLY A 168 39.50 18.79 -18.76
C GLY A 168 39.36 17.87 -17.59
N SER A 169 38.11 17.74 -17.06
CA SER A 169 37.81 17.01 -15.84
C SER A 169 37.22 15.61 -16.06
N SER A 170 36.83 15.26 -17.29
CA SER A 170 36.07 14.06 -17.56
C SER A 170 36.88 12.77 -17.62
N ASN A 171 36.61 11.83 -16.75
CA ASN A 171 37.12 10.46 -16.85
C ASN A 171 36.40 9.66 -17.96
N LEU A 172 37.04 8.59 -18.45
CA LEU A 172 36.41 7.61 -19.35
C LEU A 172 35.45 6.69 -18.62
N THR A 173 34.49 7.28 -17.92
CA THR A 173 33.43 6.60 -17.16
C THR A 173 32.06 7.06 -17.63
N TYR A 174 31.02 6.27 -17.40
CA TYR A 174 29.65 6.69 -17.73
C TYR A 174 29.29 8.02 -17.07
N ALA A 175 29.66 8.18 -15.79
CA ALA A 175 29.36 9.39 -15.03
C ALA A 175 30.12 10.61 -15.62
N GLY A 176 31.39 10.48 -15.91
CA GLY A 176 32.20 11.55 -16.48
C GLY A 176 31.75 11.97 -17.88
N LEU A 177 31.24 11.01 -18.67
CA LEU A 177 30.89 11.28 -20.07
C LEU A 177 29.41 11.70 -20.25
N MET A 178 28.50 11.41 -19.29
CA MET A 178 27.05 11.61 -19.45
C MET A 178 26.36 12.40 -18.34
N THR A 179 26.75 12.20 -17.08
CA THR A 179 25.92 12.66 -15.96
C THR A 179 26.54 13.71 -15.06
N ASN A 180 27.85 13.61 -14.78
CA ASN A 180 28.56 14.59 -13.98
C ASN A 180 28.63 15.95 -14.70
N ARG A 181 28.65 17.04 -13.93
CA ARG A 181 28.93 18.36 -14.50
C ARG A 181 30.42 18.52 -14.73
N GLU A 182 30.81 18.27 -15.94
CA GLU A 182 32.19 18.26 -16.36
C GLU A 182 32.53 19.52 -17.21
N LEU A 183 33.79 19.88 -17.23
CA LEU A 183 34.31 20.97 -18.05
C LEU A 183 35.49 20.47 -18.85
N ASN A 184 35.37 20.44 -20.18
CA ASN A 184 36.47 20.12 -21.07
C ASN A 184 36.62 21.22 -22.13
N LEU A 185 37.86 21.58 -22.40
CA LEU A 185 38.20 22.57 -23.42
C LEU A 185 38.92 21.89 -24.58
N GLY A 186 38.50 22.23 -25.77
CA GLY A 186 39.11 21.74 -27.01
C GLY A 186 40.04 22.78 -27.63
N TYR A 187 41.15 22.29 -28.16
CA TYR A 187 42.12 23.13 -28.84
C TYR A 187 42.28 22.64 -30.28
N PRO A 188 41.85 23.42 -31.27
CA PRO A 188 42.08 23.12 -32.67
C PRO A 188 43.46 23.63 -33.05
N ASN A 189 44.38 22.76 -33.42
CA ASN A 189 45.63 22.98 -34.07
C ASN A 189 46.42 24.20 -33.56
N GLY A 190 47.49 24.01 -32.84
CA GLY A 190 48.36 25.08 -32.35
C GLY A 190 49.34 24.65 -31.27
N GLU A 191 50.09 25.62 -30.73
CA GLU A 191 51.05 25.41 -29.66
C GLU A 191 50.50 24.65 -28.43
N HIS A 192 49.22 24.91 -28.07
CA HIS A 192 48.57 24.24 -26.94
C HIS A 192 48.31 22.74 -27.17
N THR A 193 47.96 22.34 -28.38
CA THR A 193 47.81 20.94 -28.75
C THR A 193 49.11 20.19 -28.62
N HIS A 194 50.19 20.82 -29.03
CA HIS A 194 51.53 20.26 -28.92
C HIS A 194 51.93 20.08 -27.45
N LEU A 195 51.75 21.08 -26.61
CA LEU A 195 52.04 21.00 -25.18
C LEU A 195 51.25 19.89 -24.44
N VAL A 196 49.98 19.71 -24.75
CA VAL A 196 49.20 18.62 -24.16
C VAL A 196 49.68 17.25 -24.63
N ARG A 197 50.10 17.15 -25.87
CA ARG A 197 50.66 15.93 -26.42
C ARG A 197 52.05 15.61 -25.80
N GLU A 198 52.96 16.59 -25.69
CA GLU A 198 54.22 16.42 -24.99
C GLU A 198 54.01 16.00 -23.54
N TRP A 199 53.09 16.67 -22.84
CA TRP A 199 52.71 16.27 -21.47
C TRP A 199 52.25 14.82 -21.40
N PHE A 200 51.46 14.36 -22.37
CA PHE A 200 51.01 12.97 -22.41
C PHE A 200 52.17 12.01 -22.71
N ASP A 201 53.03 12.34 -23.67
CA ASP A 201 54.16 11.50 -24.07
C ASP A 201 55.20 11.38 -22.95
N ASP A 202 55.48 12.45 -22.23
CA ASP A 202 56.36 12.43 -21.05
C ASP A 202 55.81 11.49 -19.96
N LEU A 203 54.55 11.63 -19.63
CA LEU A 203 53.89 10.73 -18.64
C LEU A 203 53.80 9.29 -19.14
N TRP A 204 53.57 9.09 -20.41
CA TRP A 204 53.53 7.75 -21.04
C TRP A 204 54.88 7.06 -20.91
N ASP A 205 55.98 7.76 -21.19
CA ASP A 205 57.34 7.18 -21.07
C ASP A 205 57.73 6.87 -19.61
N GLU A 206 57.18 7.64 -18.68
CA GLU A 206 57.40 7.41 -17.26
C GLU A 206 56.49 6.31 -16.66
N SER A 207 55.49 5.83 -17.40
CA SER A 207 54.46 4.89 -16.94
C SER A 207 54.81 3.44 -17.21
N GLU A 208 54.32 2.56 -16.41
CA GLU A 208 54.49 1.10 -16.51
C GLU A 208 53.36 0.45 -17.32
N ALA A 209 53.66 -0.64 -18.04
CA ALA A 209 52.66 -1.44 -18.71
C ALA A 209 51.66 -1.99 -17.71
N TYR A 210 50.37 -1.92 -18.05
CA TYR A 210 49.31 -2.35 -17.12
C TYR A 210 48.30 -3.28 -17.80
N ASP A 211 48.12 -4.49 -17.22
CA ASP A 211 47.23 -5.51 -17.76
C ASP A 211 45.77 -5.29 -17.37
N LEU A 212 45.18 -4.21 -17.87
CA LEU A 212 43.76 -3.92 -17.68
C LEU A 212 42.86 -5.03 -18.29
N ALA A 213 43.26 -5.60 -19.42
CA ALA A 213 42.51 -6.66 -20.09
C ALA A 213 42.43 -7.93 -19.21
N GLY A 214 43.53 -8.34 -18.58
CA GLY A 214 43.56 -9.47 -17.66
C GLY A 214 42.71 -9.26 -16.44
N ILE A 215 42.70 -8.05 -15.87
CA ILE A 215 41.84 -7.70 -14.73
C ILE A 215 40.36 -7.81 -15.12
N TYR A 216 39.96 -7.22 -16.26
CA TYR A 216 38.57 -7.32 -16.71
C TYR A 216 38.22 -8.76 -17.13
N ALA A 217 39.09 -9.51 -17.78
CA ALA A 217 38.84 -10.91 -18.16
C ALA A 217 38.67 -11.81 -16.94
N ALA A 218 39.53 -11.70 -15.93
CA ALA A 218 39.42 -12.47 -14.68
C ALA A 218 38.15 -12.14 -13.88
N ARG A 219 37.65 -10.94 -14.02
CA ARG A 219 36.47 -10.43 -13.36
C ARG A 219 35.15 -10.92 -13.98
N TRP A 220 35.13 -11.18 -15.31
CA TRP A 220 33.93 -11.59 -16.04
C TRP A 220 33.83 -13.09 -16.26
N GLU A 221 34.15 -13.91 -15.21
CA GLU A 221 33.83 -15.34 -15.21
C GLU A 221 32.33 -15.53 -15.49
N GLU A 222 31.99 -16.58 -16.26
CA GLU A 222 30.59 -16.95 -16.46
C GLU A 222 29.96 -17.44 -15.16
N HIS A 223 28.93 -16.74 -14.73
CA HIS A 223 28.11 -17.17 -13.60
C HIS A 223 26.73 -17.55 -14.12
N SER A 224 26.13 -18.58 -13.52
CA SER A 224 24.75 -18.91 -13.87
C SER A 224 23.82 -17.74 -13.55
N PRO A 225 22.77 -17.50 -14.36
CA PRO A 225 21.79 -16.44 -14.13
C PRO A 225 21.19 -16.48 -12.72
N TYR A 226 20.94 -17.67 -12.19
CA TYR A 226 20.46 -17.88 -10.83
C TYR A 226 21.45 -17.35 -9.77
N LEU A 227 22.73 -17.60 -9.93
CA LEU A 227 23.75 -17.12 -8.99
C LEU A 227 23.88 -15.61 -9.02
N ILE A 228 23.76 -15.01 -10.20
CA ILE A 228 23.73 -13.55 -10.38
C ILE A 228 22.50 -12.96 -9.66
N PHE A 229 21.34 -13.56 -9.85
CA PHE A 229 20.10 -13.17 -9.18
C PHE A 229 20.23 -13.29 -7.65
N MET A 230 20.74 -14.40 -7.12
CA MET A 230 20.98 -14.56 -5.68
C MET A 230 21.94 -13.53 -5.13
N ARG A 231 22.93 -13.13 -5.89
CA ARG A 231 23.85 -12.07 -5.51
C ARG A 231 23.18 -10.69 -5.48
N MET A 232 22.36 -10.38 -6.48
CA MET A 232 21.55 -9.17 -6.48
C MET A 232 20.64 -9.11 -5.25
N LEU A 233 19.98 -10.21 -4.93
CA LEU A 233 19.17 -10.32 -3.71
C LEU A 233 20.00 -10.13 -2.44
N HIS A 234 21.20 -10.68 -2.40
CA HIS A 234 22.10 -10.50 -1.26
C HIS A 234 22.58 -9.05 -1.10
N LEU A 235 22.82 -8.34 -2.20
CA LEU A 235 23.18 -6.91 -2.15
C LEU A 235 22.02 -6.04 -1.66
N LEU A 236 20.80 -6.37 -2.06
CA LEU A 236 19.60 -5.63 -1.66
C LEU A 236 19.10 -5.99 -0.27
N TYR A 237 19.25 -7.24 0.12
CA TYR A 237 18.59 -7.81 1.30
C TYR A 237 19.50 -8.57 2.27
N GLY A 238 20.76 -8.80 1.94
CA GLY A 238 21.67 -9.67 2.72
C GLY A 238 21.95 -9.17 4.12
N ASP A 239 22.05 -7.87 4.33
CA ASP A 239 22.15 -7.27 5.66
C ASP A 239 20.84 -7.36 6.47
N GLN A 240 19.81 -7.93 5.86
CA GLN A 240 18.46 -8.05 6.41
C GLN A 240 18.12 -9.52 6.76
N GLU A 241 19.12 -10.39 6.97
CA GLU A 241 18.86 -11.76 7.40
C GLU A 241 18.03 -11.78 8.69
N PRO A 242 17.03 -12.68 8.79
CA PRO A 242 16.21 -12.79 9.99
C PRO A 242 17.09 -13.08 11.20
N ASP A 243 16.97 -12.30 12.24
CA ASP A 243 17.59 -12.62 13.52
C ASP A 243 16.81 -13.79 14.15
N HIS A 244 17.27 -15.02 13.89
CA HIS A 244 16.68 -16.25 14.42
C HIS A 244 16.79 -16.37 15.93
N THR A 245 17.49 -15.44 16.60
CA THR A 245 17.65 -15.38 18.06
C THR A 245 16.51 -14.66 18.77
N LEU A 246 15.45 -14.27 18.05
CA LEU A 246 14.27 -13.61 18.60
C LEU A 246 13.50 -14.55 19.54
N GLU A 247 13.94 -14.65 20.79
CA GLU A 247 13.16 -15.28 21.85
C GLU A 247 11.91 -14.44 22.13
N SER A 248 10.75 -14.99 21.87
CA SER A 248 9.45 -14.38 22.17
C SER A 248 8.65 -15.25 23.11
N THR A 249 8.11 -14.62 24.16
CA THR A 249 7.20 -15.30 25.11
C THR A 249 5.78 -15.42 24.57
N LEU A 250 5.46 -14.72 23.45
CA LEU A 250 4.10 -14.65 22.91
C LEU A 250 3.71 -15.82 22.00
N GLY A 251 4.59 -16.81 21.82
CA GLY A 251 4.30 -17.98 20.99
C GLY A 251 4.07 -17.66 19.50
N LEU A 252 4.86 -16.72 18.96
CA LEU A 252 4.77 -16.28 17.57
C LEU A 252 5.06 -17.40 16.58
N THR A 253 4.33 -17.44 15.49
CA THR A 253 4.64 -18.26 14.32
C THR A 253 5.88 -17.75 13.60
N SER A 254 6.50 -18.56 12.72
CA SER A 254 7.72 -18.16 12.01
C SER A 254 7.49 -16.91 11.18
N PHE A 255 6.39 -16.84 10.44
CA PHE A 255 6.09 -15.65 9.63
C PHE A 255 5.85 -14.38 10.50
N GLN A 256 5.29 -14.52 11.71
CA GLN A 256 5.12 -13.38 12.61
C GLN A 256 6.47 -12.90 13.16
N ARG A 257 7.40 -13.81 13.48
CA ARG A 257 8.77 -13.44 13.88
C ARG A 257 9.49 -12.67 12.78
N ASP A 258 9.41 -13.15 11.53
CA ASP A 258 9.99 -12.45 10.37
C ASP A 258 9.36 -11.05 10.22
N GLY A 259 8.04 -10.94 10.42
CA GLY A 259 7.33 -9.67 10.41
C GLY A 259 7.77 -8.70 11.51
N VAL A 260 8.00 -9.19 12.73
CA VAL A 260 8.53 -8.37 13.84
C VAL A 260 9.95 -7.87 13.52
N ALA A 261 10.83 -8.76 13.07
CA ALA A 261 12.20 -8.40 12.72
C ALA A 261 12.25 -7.31 11.64
N ARG A 262 11.36 -7.42 10.65
CA ARG A 262 11.24 -6.41 9.61
C ARG A 262 10.65 -5.10 10.14
N ALA A 263 9.57 -5.16 10.91
CA ALA A 263 8.94 -3.97 11.48
C ALA A 263 9.92 -3.16 12.33
N LEU A 264 10.71 -3.82 13.16
CA LEU A 264 11.72 -3.17 13.99
C LEU A 264 12.78 -2.44 13.15
N ARG A 265 13.25 -3.06 12.07
CA ARG A 265 14.21 -2.41 11.15
C ARG A 265 13.62 -1.16 10.49
N ILE A 266 12.38 -1.24 10.01
CA ILE A 266 11.70 -0.09 9.41
C ILE A 266 11.53 1.02 10.44
N VAL A 267 11.13 0.68 11.67
CA VAL A 267 11.01 1.63 12.78
C VAL A 267 12.34 2.31 13.08
N ASP A 268 13.44 1.55 13.12
CA ASP A 268 14.77 2.11 13.41
C ASP A 268 15.29 2.99 12.27
N THR A 269 14.90 2.71 11.01
CA THR A 269 15.31 3.49 9.84
C THR A 269 14.46 4.75 9.65
N HIS A 270 13.14 4.65 9.80
CA HIS A 270 12.19 5.70 9.42
C HIS A 270 11.43 6.30 10.60
N GLY A 271 11.64 5.83 11.82
CA GLY A 271 10.90 6.27 13.01
C GLY A 271 9.52 5.64 13.15
N GLY A 272 9.07 4.86 12.18
CA GLY A 272 7.79 4.17 12.25
C GLY A 272 7.62 3.14 11.14
N VAL A 273 6.53 2.37 11.23
CA VAL A 273 6.21 1.29 10.29
C VAL A 273 4.70 1.15 10.08
N LEU A 274 4.31 0.77 8.87
CA LEU A 274 2.96 0.36 8.53
C LEU A 274 2.88 -1.16 8.49
N ILE A 275 2.14 -1.78 9.40
CA ILE A 275 1.86 -3.22 9.40
C ILE A 275 0.50 -3.43 8.74
N CYS A 276 0.53 -3.84 7.48
CA CYS A 276 -0.65 -4.01 6.65
C CYS A 276 -0.82 -5.45 6.14
N ASP A 277 -0.43 -6.43 6.96
CA ASP A 277 -0.74 -7.83 6.73
C ASP A 277 -2.25 -8.04 6.52
N GLU A 278 -2.60 -8.99 5.67
CA GLU A 278 -3.99 -9.34 5.39
C GLU A 278 -4.76 -9.66 6.69
N VAL A 279 -6.08 -9.48 6.65
CA VAL A 279 -6.95 -9.75 7.82
C VAL A 279 -6.75 -11.20 8.30
N GLY A 280 -6.66 -11.41 9.61
CA GLY A 280 -6.53 -12.75 10.19
C GLY A 280 -5.10 -13.28 10.34
N LEU A 281 -4.06 -12.54 9.91
CA LEU A 281 -2.66 -12.95 10.09
C LEU A 281 -2.05 -12.59 11.46
N GLY A 282 -2.84 -11.99 12.36
CA GLY A 282 -2.41 -11.74 13.74
C GLY A 282 -1.53 -10.50 13.93
N LYS A 283 -1.85 -9.38 13.28
CA LYS A 283 -1.20 -8.08 13.45
C LYS A 283 -1.01 -7.67 14.92
N THR A 284 -1.98 -7.98 15.78
CA THR A 284 -1.94 -7.73 17.22
C THR A 284 -0.75 -8.44 17.90
N TYR A 285 -0.40 -9.66 17.48
CA TYR A 285 0.73 -10.40 18.01
C TYR A 285 2.08 -9.79 17.58
N ILE A 286 2.17 -9.31 16.35
CA ILE A 286 3.36 -8.59 15.85
C ILE A 286 3.57 -7.31 16.65
N ALA A 287 2.51 -6.50 16.79
CA ALA A 287 2.54 -5.29 17.60
C ALA A 287 2.83 -5.60 19.09
N GLY A 288 2.24 -6.68 19.62
CA GLY A 288 2.49 -7.15 20.98
C GLY A 288 3.95 -7.45 21.27
N GLU A 289 4.65 -8.09 20.32
CA GLU A 289 6.10 -8.33 20.47
C GLU A 289 6.93 -7.03 20.43
N ILE A 290 6.53 -6.07 19.60
CA ILE A 290 7.16 -4.74 19.56
C ILE A 290 6.90 -4.02 20.90
N ILE A 291 5.68 -4.09 21.45
CA ILE A 291 5.33 -3.56 22.77
C ILE A 291 6.15 -4.23 23.86
N ARG A 292 6.26 -5.58 23.85
CA ARG A 292 7.06 -6.34 24.82
C ARG A 292 8.51 -5.85 24.84
N ARG A 293 9.13 -5.70 23.68
CA ARG A 293 10.50 -5.19 23.58
C ARG A 293 10.63 -3.77 24.13
N ALA A 294 9.74 -2.87 23.73
CA ALA A 294 9.75 -1.50 24.23
C ALA A 294 9.57 -1.44 25.75
N THR A 295 8.68 -2.26 26.34
CA THR A 295 8.36 -2.21 27.77
C THR A 295 9.34 -2.98 28.65
N GLU A 296 9.80 -4.17 28.22
CA GLU A 296 10.62 -5.07 29.02
C GLU A 296 12.10 -4.87 28.77
N VAL A 297 12.51 -4.73 27.50
CA VAL A 297 13.93 -4.60 27.12
C VAL A 297 14.36 -3.14 27.21
N ASP A 298 13.67 -2.24 26.50
CA ASP A 298 14.03 -0.82 26.43
C ASP A 298 13.49 -0.01 27.62
N ARG A 299 12.61 -0.60 28.44
CA ARG A 299 11.95 -0.01 29.61
C ARG A 299 11.19 1.29 29.30
N GLN A 300 10.69 1.43 28.10
CA GLN A 300 9.94 2.58 27.62
C GLN A 300 8.45 2.49 27.94
N ARG A 301 7.78 3.64 28.00
CA ARG A 301 6.32 3.70 28.05
C ARG A 301 5.74 3.63 26.64
N VAL A 302 4.65 2.89 26.51
CA VAL A 302 3.96 2.65 25.25
C VAL A 302 2.51 3.13 25.33
N LEU A 303 2.04 3.81 24.30
CA LEU A 303 0.65 4.16 24.13
C LEU A 303 0.04 3.35 22.99
N VAL A 304 -1.08 2.68 23.26
CA VAL A 304 -1.89 2.01 22.22
C VAL A 304 -3.13 2.85 21.99
N LEU A 305 -3.34 3.25 20.73
CA LEU A 305 -4.56 3.92 20.29
C LEU A 305 -5.38 2.95 19.44
N CYS A 306 -6.67 2.85 19.72
CA CYS A 306 -7.54 1.92 19.02
C CYS A 306 -8.99 2.44 19.00
N PRO A 307 -9.88 1.87 18.16
CA PRO A 307 -11.31 2.07 18.29
C PRO A 307 -11.83 1.64 19.66
N ALA A 308 -12.85 2.33 20.17
CA ALA A 308 -13.43 2.05 21.50
C ALA A 308 -13.91 0.58 21.64
N ALA A 309 -14.43 -0.01 20.57
CA ALA A 309 -14.94 -1.38 20.55
C ALA A 309 -13.87 -2.46 20.84
N VAL A 310 -12.61 -2.22 20.50
CA VAL A 310 -11.51 -3.19 20.67
C VAL A 310 -10.62 -2.87 21.87
N ARG A 311 -10.84 -1.76 22.56
CA ARG A 311 -10.05 -1.34 23.72
C ARG A 311 -10.06 -2.40 24.84
N GLU A 312 -11.23 -2.66 25.41
CA GLU A 312 -11.40 -3.57 26.54
C GLU A 312 -11.43 -5.04 26.10
N THR A 313 -11.97 -5.30 24.90
CA THR A 313 -12.20 -6.66 24.42
C THR A 313 -10.93 -7.33 23.88
N VAL A 314 -9.99 -6.55 23.34
CA VAL A 314 -8.76 -7.03 22.71
C VAL A 314 -7.51 -6.50 23.43
N TRP A 315 -7.30 -5.18 23.44
CA TRP A 315 -6.01 -4.64 23.83
C TRP A 315 -5.75 -4.66 25.35
N GLU A 316 -6.68 -4.23 26.19
CA GLU A 316 -6.50 -4.28 27.64
C GLU A 316 -6.31 -5.73 28.10
N LYS A 317 -7.16 -6.65 27.65
CA LYS A 317 -7.00 -8.08 27.94
C LYS A 317 -5.67 -8.64 27.46
N PHE A 318 -5.24 -8.25 26.28
CA PHE A 318 -3.96 -8.70 25.73
C PHE A 318 -2.76 -8.20 26.56
N LEU A 319 -2.77 -6.92 26.95
CA LEU A 319 -1.70 -6.33 27.75
C LEU A 319 -1.67 -6.93 29.16
N ASP A 320 -2.82 -7.14 29.78
CA ASP A 320 -2.96 -7.73 31.11
C ASP A 320 -2.50 -9.19 31.12
N ALA A 321 -2.96 -9.98 30.17
CA ALA A 321 -2.61 -11.40 30.06
C ALA A 321 -1.09 -11.62 29.86
N ASN A 322 -0.40 -10.64 29.28
CA ASN A 322 1.04 -10.71 29.03
C ASN A 322 1.86 -9.84 30.01
N GLY A 323 1.22 -9.18 30.99
CA GLY A 323 1.92 -8.40 32.02
C GLY A 323 2.48 -7.05 31.56
N PHE A 324 2.02 -6.51 30.41
CA PHE A 324 2.55 -5.26 29.83
C PHE A 324 1.86 -4.00 30.35
N SER A 325 0.73 -4.11 31.05
CA SER A 325 -0.12 -3.01 31.51
C SER A 325 0.59 -2.01 32.45
N ARG A 326 1.72 -2.39 33.04
CA ARG A 326 2.51 -1.46 33.88
C ARG A 326 3.16 -0.31 33.10
N ARG A 327 3.47 -0.51 31.81
CA ARG A 327 4.19 0.46 30.96
C ARG A 327 3.47 0.75 29.65
N ALA A 328 2.46 -0.03 29.30
CA ALA A 328 1.61 0.16 28.13
C ALA A 328 0.20 0.58 28.57
N GLN A 329 -0.28 1.69 28.03
CA GLN A 329 -1.64 2.19 28.25
C GLN A 329 -2.44 2.16 26.96
N VAL A 330 -3.77 1.98 27.07
CA VAL A 330 -4.68 1.93 25.94
C VAL A 330 -5.67 3.08 26.03
N TYR A 331 -5.73 3.89 24.97
CA TYR A 331 -6.78 4.90 24.81
C TYR A 331 -7.58 4.65 23.54
N SER A 332 -8.89 4.93 23.60
CA SER A 332 -9.65 5.09 22.38
C SER A 332 -9.35 6.45 21.73
N TYR A 333 -9.60 6.55 20.42
CA TYR A 333 -9.49 7.84 19.72
C TYR A 333 -10.33 8.94 20.38
N ASP A 334 -11.54 8.58 20.83
CA ASP A 334 -12.46 9.52 21.47
C ASP A 334 -11.97 9.92 22.88
N THR A 335 -11.41 8.96 23.63
CA THR A 335 -10.81 9.27 24.95
C THR A 335 -9.64 10.25 24.80
N LEU A 336 -8.75 9.99 23.82
CA LEU A 336 -7.61 10.88 23.54
C LEU A 336 -8.10 12.29 23.16
N ARG A 337 -9.08 12.37 22.25
CA ARG A 337 -9.66 13.65 21.81
C ARG A 337 -10.26 14.41 22.98
N ASN A 338 -11.13 13.78 23.77
CA ASN A 338 -11.84 14.44 24.85
C ASN A 338 -10.87 14.97 25.91
N ARG A 339 -9.82 14.22 26.27
CA ARG A 339 -8.81 14.66 27.22
C ARG A 339 -7.93 15.81 26.69
N LEU A 340 -7.69 15.90 25.38
CA LEU A 340 -6.93 17.00 24.79
C LEU A 340 -7.77 18.27 24.61
N MET A 341 -9.10 18.13 24.52
CA MET A 341 -10.04 19.27 24.40
C MET A 341 -10.53 19.81 25.74
N ASP A 342 -10.32 19.10 26.83
CA ASP A 342 -10.68 19.55 28.18
C ASP A 342 -9.69 20.61 28.65
N GLU A 343 -10.13 21.87 28.73
CA GLU A 343 -9.30 23.04 29.06
C GLU A 343 -8.56 22.90 30.42
N ASP A 344 -9.18 22.23 31.39
CA ASP A 344 -8.64 22.09 32.74
C ASP A 344 -7.50 21.06 32.81
N THR A 345 -7.59 19.97 32.08
CA THR A 345 -6.67 18.82 32.17
C THR A 345 -5.71 18.70 30.98
N ALA A 346 -6.00 19.34 29.86
CA ALA A 346 -5.23 19.18 28.61
C ALA A 346 -3.72 19.46 28.76
N LYS A 347 -3.36 20.48 29.55
CA LYS A 347 -1.95 20.86 29.74
C LYS A 347 -1.14 19.80 30.49
N GLU A 348 -1.74 19.18 31.50
CA GLU A 348 -1.12 18.12 32.25
C GLU A 348 -1.07 16.82 31.45
N PHE A 349 -2.15 16.54 30.72
CA PHE A 349 -2.23 15.40 29.84
C PHE A 349 -1.21 15.44 28.69
N ARG A 350 -0.96 16.61 28.08
CA ARG A 350 0.10 16.78 27.08
C ARG A 350 1.49 16.44 27.63
N LYS A 351 1.75 16.76 28.91
CA LYS A 351 3.01 16.35 29.56
C LYS A 351 3.08 14.82 29.75
N GLU A 352 1.97 14.21 30.15
CA GLU A 352 1.88 12.75 30.25
C GLU A 352 2.15 12.09 28.88
N LEU A 353 1.62 12.66 27.79
CA LEU A 353 1.83 12.16 26.43
C LEU A 353 3.30 12.24 25.97
N ASP A 354 4.09 13.18 26.49
CA ASP A 354 5.53 13.29 26.18
C ASP A 354 6.35 12.14 26.75
N ASP A 355 5.86 11.43 27.77
CA ASP A 355 6.53 10.27 28.38
C ASP A 355 6.47 9.00 27.51
N TYR A 356 5.60 8.94 26.52
CA TYR A 356 5.49 7.78 25.65
C TYR A 356 6.54 7.85 24.54
N ALA A 357 7.37 6.82 24.43
CA ALA A 357 8.39 6.69 23.40
C ALA A 357 7.88 5.95 22.15
N LEU A 358 6.90 5.05 22.33
CA LEU A 358 6.28 4.29 21.25
C LEU A 358 4.77 4.50 21.25
N VAL A 359 4.20 4.76 20.08
CA VAL A 359 2.76 4.84 19.84
C VAL A 359 2.36 3.76 18.85
N VAL A 360 1.49 2.85 19.28
CA VAL A 360 0.87 1.82 18.43
C VAL A 360 -0.55 2.27 18.10
N ILE A 361 -0.89 2.34 16.84
CA ILE A 361 -2.19 2.82 16.36
C ILE A 361 -2.88 1.68 15.62
N ASP A 362 -3.90 1.11 16.25
CA ASP A 362 -4.70 0.04 15.66
C ASP A 362 -5.83 0.60 14.81
N GLU A 363 -6.19 -0.12 13.76
CA GLU A 363 -7.14 0.31 12.72
C GLU A 363 -6.82 1.72 12.19
N ALA A 364 -5.54 1.93 11.86
CA ALA A 364 -5.00 3.21 11.42
C ALA A 364 -5.69 3.79 10.18
N HIS A 365 -6.45 2.98 9.44
CA HIS A 365 -7.29 3.46 8.34
C HIS A 365 -8.31 4.54 8.76
N ASN A 366 -8.65 4.64 10.06
CA ASN A 366 -9.47 5.71 10.60
C ASN A 366 -8.81 7.10 10.53
N LEU A 367 -7.50 7.16 10.26
CA LEU A 367 -6.70 8.39 10.21
C LEU A 367 -6.40 8.86 8.78
N ARG A 368 -6.97 8.24 7.76
CA ARG A 368 -6.72 8.58 6.34
C ARG A 368 -7.16 9.98 5.95
N ASN A 369 -8.19 10.51 6.57
CA ASN A 369 -8.62 11.89 6.38
C ASN A 369 -7.87 12.80 7.34
N ALA A 370 -6.85 13.51 6.85
CA ALA A 370 -6.02 14.42 7.65
C ALA A 370 -6.81 15.60 8.24
N ALA A 371 -7.96 15.97 7.64
CA ALA A 371 -8.82 17.04 8.12
C ALA A 371 -9.74 16.59 9.28
N ALA A 372 -9.91 15.28 9.49
CA ALA A 372 -10.73 14.76 10.58
C ALA A 372 -10.13 15.10 11.95
N GLN A 373 -10.95 15.43 12.93
CA GLN A 373 -10.52 15.76 14.29
C GLN A 373 -9.63 14.67 14.90
N ARG A 374 -9.96 13.38 14.67
CA ARG A 374 -9.14 12.24 15.14
C ARG A 374 -7.71 12.29 14.58
N ALA A 375 -7.56 12.61 13.30
CA ALA A 375 -6.27 12.71 12.64
C ALA A 375 -5.45 13.88 13.16
N GLN A 376 -6.10 15.02 13.41
CA GLN A 376 -5.47 16.22 13.98
C GLN A 376 -4.94 15.95 15.38
N VAL A 377 -5.73 15.30 16.24
CA VAL A 377 -5.35 14.92 17.60
C VAL A 377 -4.15 13.95 17.61
N VAL A 378 -4.14 12.97 16.71
CA VAL A 378 -2.99 12.06 16.56
C VAL A 378 -1.76 12.80 16.02
N THR A 379 -1.94 13.74 15.11
CA THR A 379 -0.84 14.59 14.61
C THR A 379 -0.24 15.42 15.73
N GLU A 380 -1.06 15.98 16.63
CA GLU A 380 -0.62 16.71 17.84
C GLU A 380 0.17 15.78 18.76
N LEU A 381 -0.34 14.58 19.06
CA LEU A 381 0.34 13.58 19.87
C LEU A 381 1.74 13.23 19.33
N LEU A 382 1.86 13.00 18.02
CA LEU A 382 3.11 12.61 17.38
C LEU A 382 4.04 13.81 17.14
N GLY A 383 3.53 15.04 17.15
CA GLY A 383 4.26 16.29 17.01
C GLY A 383 4.85 16.84 18.29
N GLY A 384 4.79 16.10 19.42
CA GLY A 384 5.31 16.51 20.73
C GLY A 384 6.82 16.80 20.74
N LYS A 385 7.33 17.28 21.87
CA LYS A 385 8.75 17.67 22.01
C LYS A 385 9.73 16.50 21.85
N VAL A 386 9.28 15.30 22.17
CA VAL A 386 10.07 14.07 22.06
C VAL A 386 9.60 13.29 20.83
N PRO A 387 10.50 12.94 19.89
CA PRO A 387 10.15 12.11 18.75
C PRO A 387 9.64 10.74 19.23
N LYS A 388 8.49 10.32 18.73
CA LYS A 388 7.85 9.05 19.08
C LYS A 388 8.00 8.05 17.94
N LYS A 389 8.42 6.83 18.25
CA LYS A 389 8.34 5.73 17.32
C LYS A 389 6.86 5.38 17.08
N THR A 390 6.48 5.10 15.84
CA THR A 390 5.07 4.91 15.48
C THR A 390 4.88 3.57 14.78
N VAL A 391 3.91 2.77 15.25
CA VAL A 391 3.51 1.51 14.60
C VAL A 391 2.04 1.62 14.20
N LEU A 392 1.77 1.64 12.92
CA LEU A 392 0.42 1.70 12.36
C LEU A 392 -0.04 0.30 11.96
N LEU A 393 -1.18 -0.14 12.49
CA LEU A 393 -1.80 -1.42 12.16
C LEU A 393 -3.05 -1.18 11.34
N THR A 394 -3.13 -1.76 10.16
CA THR A 394 -4.36 -1.80 9.36
C THR A 394 -4.26 -2.90 8.31
N ALA A 395 -5.35 -3.57 8.02
CA ALA A 395 -5.41 -4.46 6.85
C ALA A 395 -5.75 -3.72 5.55
N THR A 396 -6.20 -2.47 5.67
CA THR A 396 -6.81 -1.70 4.57
C THR A 396 -6.25 -0.27 4.54
N PRO A 397 -4.97 -0.10 4.17
CA PRO A 397 -4.34 1.22 4.17
C PRO A 397 -4.91 2.16 3.09
N VAL A 398 -5.54 1.60 2.06
CA VAL A 398 -6.15 2.31 0.94
C VAL A 398 -7.64 2.01 0.89
N ASN A 399 -8.47 3.04 0.64
CA ASN A 399 -9.92 2.89 0.51
C ASN A 399 -10.48 3.68 -0.68
N ASN A 400 -10.35 5.00 -0.64
CA ASN A 400 -10.91 5.86 -1.67
C ASN A 400 -9.90 6.17 -2.77
N SER A 401 -8.64 6.26 -2.42
CA SER A 401 -7.56 6.72 -3.28
C SER A 401 -6.23 6.17 -2.76
N LEU A 402 -5.26 5.97 -3.64
CA LEU A 402 -3.89 5.62 -3.22
C LEU A 402 -3.25 6.71 -2.34
N MET A 403 -3.75 7.95 -2.39
CA MET A 403 -3.30 9.04 -1.51
C MET A 403 -3.61 8.80 -0.02
N ASP A 404 -4.54 7.90 0.30
CA ASP A 404 -4.75 7.42 1.67
C ASP A 404 -3.44 6.86 2.27
N LEU A 405 -2.66 6.17 1.43
CA LEU A 405 -1.35 5.62 1.82
C LEU A 405 -0.35 6.73 2.16
N TRP A 406 -0.31 7.81 1.37
CA TRP A 406 0.52 8.97 1.70
C TRP A 406 0.17 9.54 3.08
N THR A 407 -1.11 9.71 3.35
CA THR A 407 -1.56 10.23 4.66
C THR A 407 -1.05 9.35 5.80
N LEU A 408 -1.16 8.02 5.69
CA LEU A 408 -0.68 7.10 6.72
C LEU A 408 0.85 7.14 6.89
N VAL A 409 1.59 7.13 5.79
CA VAL A 409 3.06 7.20 5.81
C VAL A 409 3.54 8.52 6.43
N SER A 410 2.83 9.62 6.20
CA SER A 410 3.17 10.95 6.71
C SER A 410 3.13 11.07 8.23
N TYR A 411 2.51 10.12 8.96
CA TYR A 411 2.55 10.11 10.42
C TYR A 411 3.95 9.83 10.97
N PHE A 412 4.79 9.09 10.24
CA PHE A 412 6.16 8.78 10.67
C PHE A 412 7.24 9.27 9.70
N ILE A 413 6.97 9.44 8.41
CA ILE A 413 7.89 10.07 7.45
C ILE A 413 7.40 11.47 7.14
N LYS A 414 8.04 12.49 7.73
CA LYS A 414 7.64 13.90 7.57
C LYS A 414 8.21 14.55 6.33
N ASN A 415 9.34 14.08 5.82
CA ASN A 415 9.99 14.61 4.63
C ASN A 415 9.57 13.81 3.40
N ASP A 416 8.91 14.45 2.44
CA ASP A 416 8.47 13.83 1.19
C ASP A 416 9.63 13.26 0.33
N GLY A 417 10.82 13.84 0.45
CA GLY A 417 12.04 13.38 -0.21
C GLY A 417 12.88 12.37 0.57
N ALA A 418 12.37 11.80 1.67
CA ALA A 418 13.14 10.90 2.55
C ALA A 418 13.66 9.63 1.84
N LEU A 419 13.04 9.23 0.75
CA LEU A 419 13.38 8.04 -0.03
C LEU A 419 14.09 8.36 -1.37
N ALA A 420 14.56 9.60 -1.54
CA ALA A 420 15.23 10.01 -2.77
C ALA A 420 16.48 9.16 -3.09
N ALA A 421 17.22 8.72 -2.07
CA ALA A 421 18.40 7.89 -2.22
C ALA A 421 18.14 6.50 -2.84
N ILE A 422 16.90 6.02 -2.80
CA ILE A 422 16.48 4.75 -3.39
C ILE A 422 15.64 4.93 -4.67
N GLY A 423 15.69 6.12 -5.28
CA GLY A 423 14.99 6.40 -6.53
C GLY A 423 13.56 6.95 -6.39
N ILE A 424 13.11 7.28 -5.18
CA ILE A 424 11.80 7.90 -4.92
C ILE A 424 12.02 9.35 -4.47
N PRO A 425 12.16 10.31 -5.39
CA PRO A 425 12.48 11.70 -5.04
C PRO A 425 11.33 12.43 -4.32
N SER A 426 10.10 11.96 -4.50
CA SER A 426 8.89 12.43 -3.80
C SER A 426 7.96 11.24 -3.59
N ILE A 427 7.68 10.90 -2.32
CA ILE A 427 6.78 9.81 -1.96
C ILE A 427 5.37 10.12 -2.46
N ARG A 428 4.93 11.37 -2.27
CA ARG A 428 3.62 11.84 -2.74
C ARG A 428 3.52 11.76 -4.27
N GLY A 429 4.56 12.20 -4.98
CA GLY A 429 4.63 12.14 -6.44
C GLY A 429 4.61 10.70 -6.96
N TYR A 430 5.31 9.79 -6.30
CA TYR A 430 5.35 8.37 -6.63
C TYR A 430 3.95 7.73 -6.51
N ILE A 431 3.24 7.99 -5.42
CA ILE A 431 1.88 7.50 -5.21
C ILE A 431 0.90 8.12 -6.22
N ALA A 432 1.04 9.42 -6.50
CA ALA A 432 0.19 10.11 -7.48
C ALA A 432 0.38 9.56 -8.90
N SER A 433 1.61 9.20 -9.26
CA SER A 433 1.92 8.54 -10.54
C SER A 433 1.24 7.17 -10.64
N ALA A 434 1.31 6.36 -9.58
CA ALA A 434 0.62 5.07 -9.53
C ALA A 434 -0.91 5.25 -9.62
N GLN A 435 -1.47 6.28 -8.98
CA GLN A 435 -2.92 6.58 -9.04
C GLN A 435 -3.38 7.04 -10.42
N ALA A 436 -2.52 7.66 -11.21
CA ALA A 436 -2.81 8.08 -12.57
C ALA A 436 -2.85 6.90 -13.56
N THR A 437 -2.37 5.73 -13.16
CA THR A 437 -2.43 4.50 -13.96
C THR A 437 -3.88 4.02 -14.00
N ASP A 438 -4.31 3.52 -15.17
CA ASP A 438 -5.62 2.91 -15.31
C ASP A 438 -5.80 1.79 -14.25
N PRO A 439 -6.90 1.78 -13.49
CA PRO A 439 -7.16 0.75 -12.49
C PRO A 439 -7.06 -0.69 -13.02
N GLU A 440 -7.41 -0.92 -14.30
CA GLU A 440 -7.24 -2.22 -14.93
C GLU A 440 -5.78 -2.59 -15.19
N SER A 441 -4.89 -1.62 -15.31
CA SER A 441 -3.45 -1.80 -15.51
C SER A 441 -2.65 -1.71 -14.22
N LEU A 442 -3.24 -1.18 -13.16
CA LEU A 442 -2.58 -1.02 -11.86
C LEU A 442 -2.24 -2.39 -11.27
N SER A 443 -1.00 -2.55 -10.83
CA SER A 443 -0.48 -3.77 -10.22
C SER A 443 0.32 -3.46 -8.95
N PRO A 444 0.59 -4.44 -8.08
CA PRO A 444 1.44 -4.26 -6.90
C PRO A 444 2.85 -3.75 -7.19
N GLN A 445 3.34 -3.93 -8.40
CA GLN A 445 4.66 -3.47 -8.84
C GLN A 445 4.78 -1.94 -8.80
N HIS A 446 3.68 -1.23 -9.12
CA HIS A 446 3.66 0.24 -9.12
C HIS A 446 3.90 0.88 -7.73
N LEU A 447 3.71 0.12 -6.66
CA LEU A 447 3.92 0.56 -5.28
C LEU A 447 5.01 -0.23 -4.56
N PHE A 448 5.68 -1.16 -5.25
CA PHE A 448 6.59 -2.13 -4.64
C PHE A 448 7.71 -1.46 -3.85
N ASP A 449 8.46 -0.56 -4.47
CA ASP A 449 9.64 0.06 -3.85
C ASP A 449 9.26 0.85 -2.60
N LEU A 450 8.17 1.60 -2.65
CA LEU A 450 7.67 2.34 -1.49
C LEU A 450 7.24 1.39 -0.38
N MET A 451 6.38 0.42 -0.70
CA MET A 451 5.82 -0.50 0.30
C MET A 451 6.91 -1.38 0.93
N ASP A 452 7.95 -1.73 0.17
CA ASP A 452 9.09 -2.46 0.72
C ASP A 452 9.89 -1.63 1.73
N GLN A 453 9.91 -0.32 1.65
CA GLN A 453 10.63 0.54 2.60
C GLN A 453 9.82 0.86 3.86
N VAL A 454 8.51 1.00 3.76
CA VAL A 454 7.69 1.58 4.83
C VAL A 454 6.75 0.57 5.50
N ALA A 455 6.59 -0.64 4.92
CA ALA A 455 5.55 -1.56 5.36
C ALA A 455 6.02 -3.00 5.56
N VAL A 456 5.33 -3.68 6.47
CA VAL A 456 5.26 -5.14 6.56
C VAL A 456 3.95 -5.56 5.93
N ARG A 457 4.03 -6.34 4.84
CA ARG A 457 2.87 -6.71 4.02
C ARG A 457 2.96 -8.16 3.59
N ARG A 458 2.01 -8.97 4.05
CA ARG A 458 1.93 -10.38 3.67
C ARG A 458 0.48 -10.77 3.41
N THR A 459 0.28 -11.61 2.42
CA THR A 459 -1.02 -12.21 2.11
C THR A 459 -1.09 -13.61 2.70
N ARG A 460 -2.30 -14.14 2.92
CA ARG A 460 -2.51 -15.53 3.36
C ARG A 460 -1.91 -16.51 2.37
N ARG A 461 -2.01 -16.23 1.09
CA ARG A 461 -1.41 -17.03 0.03
C ARG A 461 0.11 -17.09 0.16
N PHE A 462 0.75 -15.96 0.43
CA PHE A 462 2.18 -15.90 0.71
C PHE A 462 2.54 -16.79 1.92
N VAL A 463 1.78 -16.68 3.03
CA VAL A 463 2.00 -17.50 4.23
C VAL A 463 1.77 -18.99 3.93
N LYS A 464 0.65 -19.34 3.29
CA LYS A 464 0.33 -20.73 2.91
C LYS A 464 1.41 -21.37 2.02
N ARG A 465 2.02 -20.59 1.13
CA ARG A 465 3.06 -21.06 0.22
C ARG A 465 4.42 -21.19 0.89
N ASN A 466 4.80 -20.20 1.67
CA ASN A 466 6.17 -20.04 2.15
C ASN A 466 6.40 -20.58 3.57
N TYR A 467 5.35 -20.81 4.35
CA TYR A 467 5.44 -21.29 5.75
C TYR A 467 4.64 -22.60 5.93
N ARG A 468 4.77 -23.52 4.95
CA ARG A 468 4.15 -24.84 5.02
C ARG A 468 4.74 -25.61 6.21
N GLY A 469 3.85 -26.12 7.08
CA GLY A 469 4.27 -26.86 8.25
C GLY A 469 4.42 -26.02 9.52
N ASP A 470 4.28 -24.70 9.44
CA ASP A 470 4.16 -23.85 10.64
C ASP A 470 2.91 -24.23 11.43
N THR A 471 3.02 -24.14 12.75
CA THR A 471 1.93 -24.40 13.67
C THR A 471 1.70 -23.19 14.55
N PHE A 472 0.47 -23.01 15.01
CA PHE A 472 0.11 -22.00 16.00
C PHE A 472 -0.53 -22.65 17.20
N ARG A 473 -0.44 -21.99 18.35
CA ARG A 473 -1.09 -22.45 19.57
C ARG A 473 -2.53 -21.96 19.60
N SER A 474 -3.49 -22.88 19.58
CA SER A 474 -4.91 -22.55 19.70
C SER A 474 -5.21 -21.96 21.10
N PRO A 475 -6.34 -21.29 21.28
CA PRO A 475 -6.80 -20.83 22.61
C PRO A 475 -6.91 -21.98 23.64
N SER A 476 -7.16 -23.21 23.18
CA SER A 476 -7.16 -24.41 24.02
C SER A 476 -5.77 -24.95 24.36
N GLY A 477 -4.69 -24.30 23.90
CA GLY A 477 -3.31 -24.71 24.16
C GLY A 477 -2.77 -25.77 23.20
N THR A 478 -3.59 -26.29 22.27
CA THR A 478 -3.18 -27.33 21.30
C THR A 478 -2.43 -26.70 20.13
N MET A 479 -1.34 -27.34 19.69
CA MET A 479 -0.63 -26.94 18.47
C MET A 479 -1.42 -27.39 17.23
N MET A 480 -1.80 -26.43 16.39
CA MET A 480 -2.56 -26.65 15.16
C MET A 480 -1.78 -26.15 13.95
N PRO A 481 -1.85 -26.84 12.80
CA PRO A 481 -1.23 -26.36 11.58
C PRO A 481 -1.87 -25.06 11.09
N ILE A 482 -1.08 -24.20 10.45
CA ILE A 482 -1.60 -22.98 9.83
C ILE A 482 -2.32 -23.37 8.54
N THR A 483 -3.64 -23.37 8.59
CA THR A 483 -4.50 -23.59 7.43
C THR A 483 -5.42 -22.38 7.25
N PHE A 484 -5.73 -22.06 6.01
CA PHE A 484 -6.68 -21.02 5.63
C PHE A 484 -7.73 -21.65 4.73
N PRO A 485 -9.00 -21.32 4.93
CA PRO A 485 -10.05 -21.74 4.01
C PRO A 485 -9.86 -21.08 2.63
N THR A 486 -10.46 -21.69 1.62
CA THR A 486 -10.52 -21.09 0.29
C THR A 486 -11.85 -20.35 0.14
N PRO A 487 -11.89 -19.05 -0.14
CA PRO A 487 -13.14 -18.33 -0.34
C PRO A 487 -13.81 -18.76 -1.67
N ARG A 488 -15.13 -18.94 -1.61
CA ARG A 488 -16.02 -19.16 -2.76
C ARG A 488 -17.08 -18.07 -2.74
N VAL A 489 -16.97 -17.14 -3.67
CA VAL A 489 -17.87 -15.98 -3.73
C VAL A 489 -19.03 -16.31 -4.67
N LYS A 490 -20.26 -16.07 -4.21
CA LYS A 490 -21.50 -16.36 -4.94
C LYS A 490 -22.29 -15.07 -5.12
N ARG A 491 -22.67 -14.75 -6.36
CA ARG A 491 -23.63 -13.68 -6.67
C ARG A 491 -25.04 -14.18 -6.32
N LEU A 492 -25.79 -13.37 -5.60
CA LEU A 492 -27.18 -13.60 -5.24
C LEU A 492 -28.04 -12.52 -5.92
N ASP A 493 -28.72 -12.92 -6.98
CA ASP A 493 -29.63 -12.04 -7.70
C ASP A 493 -31.07 -12.31 -7.23
N TYR A 494 -31.90 -11.27 -7.26
CA TYR A 494 -33.29 -11.34 -6.91
C TYR A 494 -34.13 -10.60 -7.94
N GLY A 495 -35.37 -11.03 -8.14
CA GLY A 495 -36.34 -10.35 -8.99
C GLY A 495 -37.00 -9.18 -8.27
N VAL A 496 -37.72 -8.37 -9.02
CA VAL A 496 -38.56 -7.28 -8.52
C VAL A 496 -39.97 -7.53 -8.98
N THR A 497 -40.93 -7.48 -8.07
CA THR A 497 -42.34 -7.61 -8.37
C THR A 497 -42.91 -6.35 -9.02
N GLU A 498 -44.17 -6.37 -9.50
CA GLU A 498 -44.84 -5.18 -10.01
C GLU A 498 -44.87 -4.05 -8.96
N LEU A 499 -45.21 -4.38 -7.70
CA LEU A 499 -45.29 -3.40 -6.62
C LEU A 499 -43.87 -2.87 -6.25
N GLY A 500 -42.88 -3.74 -6.24
CA GLY A 500 -41.48 -3.35 -6.02
C GLY A 500 -40.95 -2.47 -7.15
N ALA A 501 -41.32 -2.78 -8.42
CA ALA A 501 -40.96 -1.95 -9.57
C ALA A 501 -41.67 -0.59 -9.56
N GLU A 502 -42.92 -0.55 -9.07
CA GLU A 502 -43.63 0.71 -8.82
C GLU A 502 -42.89 1.57 -7.78
N LEU A 503 -42.51 0.97 -6.64
CA LEU A 503 -41.74 1.67 -5.60
C LEU A 503 -40.43 2.22 -6.16
N LEU A 504 -39.68 1.37 -6.86
CA LEU A 504 -38.42 1.78 -7.47
C LEU A 504 -38.62 2.98 -8.42
N THR A 505 -39.58 2.87 -9.33
CA THR A 505 -39.86 3.91 -10.31
C THR A 505 -40.27 5.22 -9.62
N ARG A 506 -41.20 5.17 -8.66
CA ARG A 506 -41.66 6.38 -7.94
C ARG A 506 -40.57 7.04 -7.13
N VAL A 507 -39.71 6.26 -6.47
CA VAL A 507 -38.57 6.80 -5.73
C VAL A 507 -37.57 7.46 -6.68
N LEU A 508 -37.30 6.82 -7.83
CA LEU A 508 -36.42 7.39 -8.85
C LEU A 508 -36.97 8.69 -9.43
N ASP A 509 -38.24 8.71 -9.78
CA ASP A 509 -38.90 9.94 -10.27
C ASP A 509 -38.93 11.06 -9.23
N ALA A 510 -39.02 10.70 -7.92
CA ALA A 510 -38.98 11.69 -6.84
C ALA A 510 -37.61 12.33 -6.61
N ILE A 511 -36.54 11.62 -6.88
CA ILE A 511 -35.17 12.10 -6.57
C ILE A 511 -34.36 12.50 -7.78
N MET A 512 -34.81 12.18 -9.02
CA MET A 512 -34.08 12.42 -10.25
C MET A 512 -34.84 13.35 -11.20
N ILE A 513 -34.12 14.20 -11.89
CA ILE A 513 -34.65 15.04 -12.97
C ILE A 513 -34.18 14.42 -14.28
N LYS A 514 -35.12 14.22 -15.20
CA LYS A 514 -34.80 13.80 -16.59
C LYS A 514 -34.37 15.03 -17.37
N ASP A 515 -33.15 15.08 -17.83
CA ASP A 515 -32.74 15.96 -18.91
C ASP A 515 -32.79 15.15 -20.23
N ASP A 516 -33.33 15.72 -21.27
CA ASP A 516 -33.86 15.20 -22.54
C ASP A 516 -33.49 13.78 -23.05
N ASP A 517 -32.49 13.08 -22.54
CA ASP A 517 -32.16 11.67 -22.85
C ASP A 517 -31.40 10.92 -21.76
N ASP A 518 -30.93 11.58 -20.71
CA ASP A 518 -30.18 10.95 -19.60
C ASP A 518 -30.77 11.27 -18.23
N LEU A 519 -30.90 10.25 -17.37
CA LEU A 519 -31.22 10.42 -15.95
C LEU A 519 -30.03 11.05 -15.22
N VAL A 520 -30.12 12.33 -14.94
CA VAL A 520 -29.05 13.07 -14.23
C VAL A 520 -29.55 13.50 -12.84
N LEU A 521 -28.72 13.31 -11.82
CA LEU A 521 -28.92 13.90 -10.49
C LEU A 521 -28.64 15.41 -10.59
N THR A 522 -29.59 16.20 -11.13
CA THR A 522 -29.45 17.65 -11.22
C THR A 522 -30.08 18.37 -10.01
N PHE A 523 -29.50 19.52 -9.67
CA PHE A 523 -29.88 20.34 -8.53
C PHE A 523 -30.81 21.47 -9.03
N ASP A 524 -32.08 21.18 -9.20
CA ASP A 524 -33.06 22.29 -9.28
C ASP A 524 -33.71 22.48 -7.91
N HIS A 525 -33.70 23.73 -7.43
CA HIS A 525 -34.26 24.14 -6.14
C HIS A 525 -35.74 24.48 -6.22
N ARG A 526 -36.38 24.20 -7.34
CA ARG A 526 -37.79 24.48 -7.54
C ARG A 526 -38.53 23.17 -7.79
N ARG A 527 -39.74 23.11 -7.31
CA ARG A 527 -40.66 21.99 -7.63
C ARG A 527 -41.01 22.05 -9.12
N ILE A 528 -40.49 21.09 -9.86
CA ILE A 528 -40.68 20.96 -11.29
C ILE A 528 -41.97 20.16 -11.57
N ARG A 529 -42.27 19.19 -10.71
CA ARG A 529 -43.43 18.29 -10.77
C ARG A 529 -43.93 17.97 -9.38
N ASP A 530 -45.18 17.55 -9.24
CA ASP A 530 -45.75 17.17 -7.95
C ASP A 530 -45.13 15.89 -7.35
N ASP A 531 -44.50 15.06 -8.18
CA ASP A 531 -43.82 13.81 -7.82
C ASP A 531 -42.30 13.96 -7.56
N HIS A 532 -41.81 15.20 -7.45
CA HIS A 532 -40.39 15.51 -7.26
C HIS A 532 -40.11 16.05 -5.84
N LEU A 533 -39.13 15.47 -5.14
CA LEU A 533 -38.62 15.95 -3.83
C LEU A 533 -37.64 17.10 -4.03
N VAL A 534 -38.04 18.30 -3.64
CA VAL A 534 -37.20 19.50 -3.65
C VAL A 534 -36.17 19.45 -2.53
N LEU A 535 -36.46 18.77 -1.43
CA LEU A 535 -35.68 18.74 -0.20
C LEU A 535 -35.51 20.15 0.41
N ALA A 536 -36.57 20.95 0.31
CA ALA A 536 -36.61 22.37 0.67
C ALA A 536 -36.10 22.68 2.08
N ARG A 537 -36.45 21.79 3.02
CA ARG A 537 -35.96 21.88 4.39
C ARG A 537 -34.43 21.77 4.53
N TYR A 538 -33.76 21.04 3.64
CA TYR A 538 -32.29 20.80 3.65
C TYR A 538 -31.53 21.84 2.80
N THR A 539 -32.28 22.67 2.05
CA THR A 539 -31.77 23.72 1.15
C THR A 539 -32.37 25.08 1.46
N THR A 540 -32.57 25.41 2.73
CA THR A 540 -33.25 26.65 3.18
C THR A 540 -32.62 27.90 2.62
N SER A 541 -31.30 27.95 2.37
CA SER A 541 -30.61 29.10 1.79
C SER A 541 -31.14 29.48 0.39
N ALA A 542 -31.77 28.54 -0.34
CA ALA A 542 -32.41 28.81 -1.65
C ALA A 542 -33.63 29.72 -1.54
N TYR A 543 -34.19 29.87 -0.33
CA TYR A 543 -35.36 30.68 -0.04
C TYR A 543 -35.05 32.01 0.66
N LEU A 544 -33.76 32.35 0.82
CA LEU A 544 -33.35 33.66 1.38
C LEU A 544 -33.79 34.80 0.45
N ARG A 545 -34.32 35.88 1.04
CA ARG A 545 -34.69 37.11 0.31
C ARG A 545 -33.49 37.84 -0.25
N THR A 546 -32.37 37.73 0.45
CA THR A 546 -31.08 38.32 0.06
C THR A 546 -29.96 37.34 0.44
N GLY A 547 -29.16 36.94 -0.51
CA GLY A 547 -28.04 36.01 -0.27
C GLY A 547 -27.81 35.08 -1.47
N GLU A 548 -26.71 34.36 -1.41
CA GLU A 548 -26.39 33.29 -2.37
C GLU A 548 -26.75 31.93 -1.74
N ILE A 549 -27.12 30.99 -2.61
CA ILE A 549 -27.37 29.61 -2.18
C ILE A 549 -26.06 28.99 -1.62
N GLU A 550 -26.14 28.50 -0.42
CA GLU A 550 -25.00 27.91 0.26
C GLU A 550 -24.62 26.57 -0.41
N ARG A 551 -23.44 26.54 -1.02
CA ARG A 551 -22.95 25.35 -1.77
C ARG A 551 -22.98 24.07 -0.95
N PHE A 552 -22.77 24.13 0.36
CA PHE A 552 -22.80 22.95 1.21
C PHE A 552 -24.22 22.35 1.33
N GLN A 553 -25.29 23.17 1.37
CA GLN A 553 -26.66 22.66 1.40
C GLN A 553 -27.05 21.94 0.10
N VAL A 554 -26.57 22.45 -1.03
CA VAL A 554 -26.73 21.77 -2.34
C VAL A 554 -26.01 20.42 -2.33
N HIS A 555 -24.77 20.39 -1.84
CA HIS A 555 -24.01 19.14 -1.75
C HIS A 555 -24.69 18.13 -0.80
N ASN A 556 -25.23 18.60 0.32
CA ASN A 556 -25.91 17.78 1.32
C ASN A 556 -27.20 17.15 0.74
N SER A 557 -27.98 17.91 -0.03
CA SER A 557 -29.18 17.37 -0.68
C SER A 557 -28.84 16.25 -1.69
N GLY A 558 -27.73 16.37 -2.42
CA GLY A 558 -27.24 15.31 -3.29
C GLY A 558 -26.83 14.04 -2.54
N LEU A 559 -26.13 14.21 -1.39
CA LEU A 559 -25.80 13.08 -0.53
C LEU A 559 -27.02 12.39 0.06
N LEU A 560 -28.05 13.18 0.44
CA LEU A 560 -29.30 12.63 0.95
C LEU A 560 -30.04 11.81 -0.11
N ARG A 561 -30.09 12.27 -1.36
CA ARG A 561 -30.64 11.50 -2.50
C ARG A 561 -29.91 10.18 -2.70
N SER A 562 -28.56 10.21 -2.71
CA SER A 562 -27.75 8.99 -2.76
C SER A 562 -27.99 8.04 -1.57
N ALA A 563 -28.21 8.60 -0.37
CA ALA A 563 -28.53 7.83 0.81
C ALA A 563 -29.91 7.14 0.69
N LEU A 564 -30.92 7.82 0.12
CA LEU A 564 -32.25 7.24 -0.14
C LEU A 564 -32.17 6.07 -1.13
N LEU A 565 -31.38 6.21 -2.21
CA LEU A 565 -31.14 5.09 -3.15
C LEU A 565 -30.48 3.90 -2.43
N LYS A 566 -29.54 4.18 -1.54
CA LYS A 566 -28.85 3.14 -0.79
C LYS A 566 -29.76 2.44 0.25
N ARG A 567 -30.70 3.18 0.84
CA ARG A 567 -31.74 2.60 1.71
C ARG A 567 -32.68 1.71 0.92
N LEU A 568 -33.09 2.15 -0.28
CA LEU A 568 -33.91 1.36 -1.21
C LEU A 568 -33.19 0.07 -1.62
N GLU A 569 -31.90 0.14 -1.93
CA GLU A 569 -31.06 -1.04 -2.24
C GLU A 569 -31.02 -2.02 -1.09
N SER A 570 -30.92 -1.54 0.15
CA SER A 570 -30.85 -2.40 1.32
C SER A 570 -32.17 -3.13 1.55
N SER A 571 -33.25 -2.41 1.88
CA SER A 571 -34.56 -3.00 2.05
C SER A 571 -35.69 -1.96 1.97
N PRO A 572 -36.90 -2.36 1.54
CA PRO A 572 -38.09 -1.49 1.61
C PRO A 572 -38.37 -1.00 3.02
N ARG A 573 -38.12 -1.81 4.04
CA ARG A 573 -38.30 -1.45 5.45
C ARG A 573 -37.39 -0.33 5.90
N ALA A 574 -36.09 -0.42 5.56
CA ALA A 574 -35.13 0.63 5.86
C ALA A 574 -35.48 1.97 5.17
N LEU A 575 -35.97 1.89 3.94
CA LEU A 575 -36.44 3.08 3.22
C LEU A 575 -37.66 3.70 3.90
N ALA A 576 -38.68 2.88 4.28
CA ALA A 576 -39.88 3.35 4.98
C ALA A 576 -39.55 4.01 6.32
N SER A 577 -38.63 3.44 7.10
CA SER A 577 -38.12 4.03 8.35
C SER A 577 -37.45 5.38 8.12
N THR A 578 -36.66 5.51 7.06
CA THR A 578 -36.03 6.79 6.68
C THR A 578 -37.08 7.84 6.30
N PHE A 579 -38.08 7.46 5.51
CA PHE A 579 -39.18 8.37 5.16
C PHE A 579 -39.94 8.82 6.42
N ALA A 580 -40.24 7.90 7.37
CA ALA A 580 -40.86 8.27 8.64
C ALA A 580 -40.06 9.33 9.41
N THR A 581 -38.73 9.15 9.48
CA THR A 581 -37.83 10.12 10.13
C THR A 581 -37.86 11.48 9.40
N MET A 582 -37.79 11.46 8.07
CA MET A 582 -37.88 12.69 7.28
C MET A 582 -39.22 13.42 7.46
N ILE A 583 -40.33 12.68 7.46
CA ILE A 583 -41.68 13.24 7.67
C ILE A 583 -41.79 13.91 9.04
N ALA A 584 -41.31 13.23 10.09
CA ALA A 584 -41.31 13.78 11.45
C ALA A 584 -40.49 15.09 11.49
N SER A 585 -39.36 15.11 10.81
CA SER A 585 -38.47 16.25 10.72
C SER A 585 -39.08 17.43 9.92
N HIS A 586 -39.77 17.15 8.81
CA HIS A 586 -40.52 18.19 8.07
C HIS A 586 -41.64 18.78 8.92
N THR A 587 -42.33 17.93 9.67
CA THR A 587 -43.43 18.34 10.58
C THR A 587 -42.93 19.27 11.67
N ALA A 588 -41.78 18.97 12.28
CA ALA A 588 -41.19 19.86 13.28
C ALA A 588 -40.70 21.18 12.71
N PHE A 589 -40.10 21.12 11.50
CA PHE A 589 -39.64 22.33 10.81
C PHE A 589 -40.83 23.25 10.50
N LEU A 590 -41.95 22.72 10.04
CA LEU A 590 -43.17 23.47 9.81
C LEU A 590 -43.71 24.12 11.11
N GLY A 591 -43.65 23.37 12.21
CA GLY A 591 -44.04 23.92 13.54
C GLY A 591 -43.12 25.07 13.99
N ALA A 592 -41.83 25.00 13.74
CA ALA A 592 -40.88 26.09 14.02
C ALA A 592 -41.15 27.30 13.08
N LEU A 593 -41.42 27.02 11.80
CA LEU A 593 -41.72 28.07 10.82
C LEU A 593 -43.02 28.84 11.17
N GLU A 594 -44.01 28.16 11.71
CA GLU A 594 -45.25 28.75 12.23
C GLU A 594 -44.98 29.66 13.43
N GLN A 595 -43.96 29.38 14.22
CA GLN A 595 -43.52 30.21 15.34
C GLN A 595 -42.59 31.38 14.91
N GLY A 596 -42.29 31.48 13.61
CA GLY A 596 -41.48 32.56 13.06
C GLY A 596 -39.99 32.26 12.97
N TYR A 597 -39.57 30.98 13.09
CA TYR A 597 -38.17 30.59 13.06
C TYR A 597 -37.90 29.57 11.94
N VAL A 598 -36.71 29.71 11.30
CA VAL A 598 -36.13 28.70 10.42
C VAL A 598 -34.98 28.02 11.17
N LEU A 599 -35.10 26.72 11.40
CA LEU A 599 -34.09 25.94 12.11
C LEU A 599 -33.17 25.28 11.09
N SER A 600 -31.82 25.50 11.24
CA SER A 600 -30.78 24.81 10.47
C SER A 600 -29.69 24.31 11.42
N GLY A 601 -29.02 23.24 11.08
CA GLY A 601 -27.88 22.71 11.86
C GLY A 601 -28.26 21.95 13.14
N ASP A 602 -27.45 22.09 14.19
CA ASP A 602 -27.46 21.30 15.44
C ASP A 602 -28.79 21.23 16.17
N ALA A 603 -29.60 22.30 16.12
CA ALA A 603 -30.93 22.33 16.73
C ALA A 603 -31.86 21.24 16.18
N LEU A 604 -31.50 20.70 15.05
CA LEU A 604 -32.20 19.61 14.38
C LEU A 604 -31.58 18.26 14.62
N SER A 605 -30.26 18.20 14.79
CA SER A 605 -29.52 16.97 15.06
C SER A 605 -29.86 16.42 16.46
N GLU A 606 -30.07 17.25 17.46
CA GLU A 606 -30.60 16.82 18.78
C GLU A 606 -31.97 16.13 18.68
N TRP A 607 -32.75 16.48 17.69
CA TRP A 607 -34.08 15.93 17.45
C TRP A 607 -34.04 14.64 16.63
N ILE A 608 -33.08 14.51 15.71
CA ILE A 608 -32.85 13.33 14.86
C ILE A 608 -32.06 12.24 15.61
N ALA A 609 -31.22 12.61 16.58
CA ALA A 609 -30.33 11.73 17.34
C ALA A 609 -31.04 10.57 18.09
N SER A 610 -32.37 10.46 18.01
CA SER A 610 -33.12 9.38 18.64
C SER A 610 -33.39 8.14 17.78
N SER A 611 -33.02 8.10 16.49
CA SER A 611 -33.61 7.08 15.62
C SER A 611 -32.76 6.31 14.58
N SER A 612 -31.54 6.63 14.17
CA SER A 612 -30.73 5.71 13.33
C SER A 612 -29.25 6.06 13.12
N ASP A 613 -28.38 5.06 13.29
CA ASP A 613 -26.92 5.22 13.34
C ASP A 613 -26.22 5.68 12.03
N ASP A 614 -26.81 5.50 10.86
CA ASP A 614 -26.12 5.77 9.57
C ASP A 614 -26.55 7.06 8.87
N LEU A 615 -27.83 7.44 8.94
CA LEU A 615 -28.29 8.73 8.44
C LEU A 615 -27.72 9.84 9.35
N ASP A 616 -27.70 9.56 10.66
CA ASP A 616 -27.07 10.42 11.66
C ASP A 616 -25.55 10.59 11.41
N ARG A 617 -24.86 9.55 10.93
CA ARG A 617 -23.45 9.64 10.57
C ARG A 617 -23.18 10.50 9.33
N VAL A 618 -24.00 10.37 8.31
CA VAL A 618 -23.91 11.21 7.11
C VAL A 618 -24.26 12.66 7.46
N LEU A 619 -25.30 12.88 8.23
CA LEU A 619 -25.70 14.23 8.68
C LEU A 619 -24.73 14.81 9.70
N ALA A 620 -24.22 14.04 10.66
CA ALA A 620 -23.22 14.51 11.63
C ALA A 620 -21.84 14.75 10.97
N GLN A 621 -21.45 14.01 9.94
CA GLN A 621 -20.25 14.31 9.16
C GLN A 621 -20.37 15.62 8.38
N LEU A 622 -21.57 16.00 8.04
CA LEU A 622 -21.88 17.25 7.36
C LEU A 622 -21.95 18.46 8.33
N ASP A 623 -22.35 18.22 9.59
CA ASP A 623 -22.40 19.24 10.65
C ASP A 623 -21.05 19.50 11.32
N ASP A 624 -20.16 18.51 11.40
CA ASP A 624 -18.84 18.61 12.06
C ASP A 624 -17.89 19.64 11.36
N GLN A 625 -18.27 20.13 10.19
CA GLN A 625 -17.48 21.11 9.45
C GLN A 625 -17.80 22.58 9.77
N ARG A 626 -18.91 22.88 10.48
CA ARG A 626 -19.23 24.26 10.90
C ARG A 626 -20.08 24.28 12.17
N SER A 627 -19.48 24.60 13.29
CA SER A 627 -20.15 24.86 14.57
C SER A 627 -21.02 26.11 14.52
N GLY A 628 -22.31 25.96 14.81
CA GLY A 628 -23.20 27.05 15.08
C GLY A 628 -24.66 26.69 14.89
N THR A 629 -25.39 26.43 15.99
CA THR A 629 -26.86 26.39 16.02
C THR A 629 -27.38 27.65 15.42
N GLN A 630 -27.95 27.59 14.21
CA GLN A 630 -28.56 28.80 13.62
C GLN A 630 -30.06 28.66 13.67
N VAL A 631 -30.61 29.35 14.64
CA VAL A 631 -32.03 29.72 14.63
C VAL A 631 -32.11 31.06 13.91
N GLN A 632 -32.70 31.05 12.72
CA GLN A 632 -32.86 32.26 11.92
C GLN A 632 -34.31 32.73 11.96
N ASP A 633 -34.51 34.04 11.87
CA ASP A 633 -35.84 34.64 11.83
C ASP A 633 -36.50 34.39 10.45
N ALA A 634 -37.70 33.84 10.43
CA ALA A 634 -38.43 33.48 9.22
C ALA A 634 -38.62 34.64 8.24
N HIS A 635 -38.66 35.93 8.70
CA HIS A 635 -38.84 37.08 7.83
C HIS A 635 -37.68 37.26 6.82
N LEU A 636 -36.53 36.62 7.05
CA LEU A 636 -35.40 36.65 6.13
C LEU A 636 -35.62 35.77 4.89
N PHE A 637 -36.65 34.93 4.91
CA PHE A 637 -36.93 33.95 3.87
C PHE A 637 -38.21 34.28 3.08
N HIS A 638 -38.35 33.68 1.91
CA HIS A 638 -39.61 33.58 1.18
C HIS A 638 -40.48 32.49 1.81
N VAL A 639 -41.07 32.81 2.99
CA VAL A 639 -41.77 31.86 3.87
C VAL A 639 -42.90 31.12 3.17
N ALA A 640 -43.65 31.78 2.29
CA ALA A 640 -44.78 31.14 1.60
C ALA A 640 -44.30 30.00 0.67
N GLU A 641 -43.28 30.27 -0.14
CA GLU A 641 -42.68 29.31 -1.05
C GLU A 641 -42.00 28.14 -0.30
N LEU A 642 -41.19 28.51 0.71
CA LEU A 642 -40.52 27.51 1.56
C LEU A 642 -41.55 26.60 2.24
N ARG A 643 -42.64 27.16 2.78
CA ARG A 643 -43.68 26.38 3.44
C ARG A 643 -44.40 25.46 2.49
N GLU A 644 -44.74 25.93 1.30
CA GLU A 644 -45.40 25.14 0.24
C GLU A 644 -44.55 23.95 -0.20
N ASP A 645 -43.28 24.17 -0.47
CA ASP A 645 -42.36 23.11 -0.89
C ASP A 645 -42.10 22.11 0.23
N VAL A 646 -41.94 22.54 1.49
CA VAL A 646 -41.79 21.62 2.64
C VAL A 646 -43.06 20.78 2.88
N ILE A 647 -44.26 21.34 2.68
CA ILE A 647 -45.52 20.59 2.77
C ILE A 647 -45.58 19.55 1.64
N GLY A 648 -45.31 19.95 0.41
CA GLY A 648 -45.32 19.04 -0.74
C GLY A 648 -44.30 17.92 -0.62
N ASP A 649 -43.07 18.19 -0.12
CA ASP A 649 -42.07 17.15 0.18
C ASP A 649 -42.61 16.18 1.23
N ARG A 650 -43.21 16.68 2.31
CA ARG A 650 -43.80 15.86 3.37
C ARG A 650 -44.91 14.93 2.86
N GLU A 651 -45.83 15.46 2.04
CA GLU A 651 -46.94 14.67 1.45
C GLU A 651 -46.44 13.60 0.52
N LEU A 652 -45.48 13.91 -0.36
CA LEU A 652 -44.84 12.94 -1.23
C LEU A 652 -44.07 11.85 -0.44
N LEU A 653 -43.36 12.24 0.63
CA LEU A 653 -42.69 11.29 1.53
C LEU A 653 -43.69 10.36 2.23
N GLN A 654 -44.88 10.83 2.61
CA GLN A 654 -45.96 10.01 3.20
C GLN A 654 -46.49 8.95 2.22
N ASP A 655 -46.68 9.34 0.97
CA ASP A 655 -47.13 8.43 -0.10
C ASP A 655 -46.07 7.36 -0.38
N LEU A 656 -44.79 7.78 -0.53
CA LEU A 656 -43.66 6.86 -0.73
C LEU A 656 -43.45 5.93 0.45
N GLN A 657 -43.61 6.43 1.70
CA GLN A 657 -43.57 5.60 2.91
C GLN A 657 -44.63 4.50 2.88
N SER A 658 -45.88 4.88 2.58
CA SER A 658 -46.98 3.93 2.53
C SER A 658 -46.78 2.83 1.48
N LEU A 659 -46.21 3.20 0.33
CA LEU A 659 -45.84 2.25 -0.71
C LEU A 659 -44.69 1.31 -0.27
N ALA A 660 -43.65 1.88 0.33
CA ALA A 660 -42.51 1.09 0.86
C ALA A 660 -42.93 0.11 1.97
N GLU A 661 -43.84 0.52 2.87
CA GLU A 661 -44.42 -0.37 3.93
C GLU A 661 -45.24 -1.52 3.32
N ARG A 662 -45.99 -1.28 2.26
CA ARG A 662 -46.72 -2.32 1.52
C ARG A 662 -45.79 -3.35 0.91
N VAL A 663 -44.72 -2.90 0.25
CA VAL A 663 -43.68 -3.78 -0.30
C VAL A 663 -43.00 -4.57 0.80
N ALA A 664 -42.60 -3.91 1.90
CA ALA A 664 -41.95 -4.56 3.04
C ALA A 664 -42.79 -5.64 3.68
N SER A 665 -44.13 -5.45 3.71
CA SER A 665 -45.04 -6.36 4.42
C SER A 665 -45.44 -7.60 3.63
N GLY A 666 -45.36 -7.63 2.31
CA GLY A 666 -45.91 -8.72 1.54
C GLY A 666 -45.23 -9.07 0.21
N ASP A 667 -44.20 -8.33 -0.19
CA ASP A 667 -43.71 -8.45 -1.56
C ASP A 667 -42.17 -8.22 -1.67
N ASP A 668 -41.44 -8.58 -0.62
CA ASP A 668 -39.99 -8.39 -0.53
C ASP A 668 -39.23 -9.60 -1.13
N GLN A 669 -39.05 -9.58 -2.45
CA GLN A 669 -38.37 -10.64 -3.20
C GLN A 669 -36.89 -10.83 -2.77
N LYS A 670 -36.25 -9.79 -2.25
CA LYS A 670 -34.87 -9.88 -1.76
C LYS A 670 -34.81 -10.70 -0.47
N ALA A 671 -35.76 -10.48 0.44
CA ALA A 671 -35.90 -11.29 1.66
C ALA A 671 -36.30 -12.74 1.34
N ASP A 672 -37.22 -12.95 0.38
CA ASP A 672 -37.60 -14.27 -0.08
C ASP A 672 -36.44 -15.05 -0.68
N ARG A 673 -35.59 -14.36 -1.44
CA ARG A 673 -34.34 -14.96 -1.98
C ARG A 673 -33.36 -15.36 -0.87
N LEU A 674 -33.25 -14.56 0.20
CA LEU A 674 -32.45 -14.93 1.37
C LEU A 674 -33.01 -16.21 2.02
N ILE A 675 -34.33 -16.28 2.23
CA ILE A 675 -34.98 -17.46 2.81
C ILE A 675 -34.76 -18.70 1.92
N ALA A 676 -34.83 -18.55 0.61
CA ALA A 676 -34.50 -19.62 -0.34
C ALA A 676 -33.04 -20.07 -0.23
N GLU A 677 -32.09 -19.14 -0.10
CA GLU A 677 -30.66 -19.46 0.10
C GLU A 677 -30.44 -20.22 1.41
N LEU A 678 -31.11 -19.83 2.50
CA LEU A 678 -31.03 -20.54 3.77
C LEU A 678 -31.58 -21.97 3.68
N ARG A 679 -32.63 -22.23 2.84
CA ARG A 679 -33.09 -23.59 2.52
C ARG A 679 -32.05 -24.41 1.79
N GLU A 680 -31.35 -23.82 0.82
CA GLU A 680 -30.24 -24.48 0.12
C GLU A 680 -29.11 -24.83 1.11
N ILE A 681 -28.70 -23.90 1.96
CA ILE A 681 -27.68 -24.09 3.01
C ILE A 681 -28.08 -25.24 3.94
N ALA A 682 -29.31 -25.28 4.37
CA ALA A 682 -29.82 -26.33 5.23
C ALA A 682 -29.83 -27.72 4.57
N ARG A 683 -30.09 -27.79 3.24
CA ARG A 683 -30.02 -29.05 2.47
C ARG A 683 -28.57 -29.52 2.34
N ASP A 684 -27.68 -28.62 1.96
CA ASP A 684 -26.26 -28.92 1.76
C ASP A 684 -25.60 -29.44 3.05
N ALA A 685 -26.03 -28.93 4.19
CA ALA A 685 -25.49 -29.32 5.49
C ALA A 685 -25.92 -30.73 5.93
N LYS A 686 -26.98 -31.34 5.35
CA LYS A 686 -27.49 -32.68 5.75
C LYS A 686 -26.61 -33.83 5.26
N GLY A 687 -25.76 -33.63 4.22
CA GLY A 687 -24.90 -34.68 3.70
C GLY A 687 -23.75 -35.07 4.63
N THR A 688 -23.13 -36.22 4.39
CA THR A 688 -21.87 -36.62 5.06
C THR A 688 -20.73 -35.78 4.55
N ASP A 689 -19.96 -35.27 5.48
CA ASP A 689 -18.76 -34.46 5.16
C ASP A 689 -17.49 -35.33 5.27
N PRO A 690 -16.66 -35.44 4.22
CA PRO A 690 -15.38 -36.14 4.27
C PRO A 690 -14.43 -35.61 5.36
N SER A 691 -14.54 -34.32 5.72
CA SER A 691 -13.70 -33.68 6.74
C SER A 691 -14.17 -33.97 8.18
N GLY A 692 -15.33 -34.63 8.37
CA GLY A 692 -15.87 -34.92 9.69
C GLY A 692 -16.54 -33.74 10.40
N LEU A 693 -16.78 -32.64 9.72
CA LEU A 693 -17.49 -31.48 10.27
C LEU A 693 -18.95 -31.80 10.60
N GLN A 694 -19.41 -31.30 11.74
CA GLN A 694 -20.81 -31.49 12.15
C GLN A 694 -21.75 -30.68 11.26
N SER A 695 -22.97 -31.16 11.05
CA SER A 695 -23.96 -30.43 10.25
C SER A 695 -24.28 -29.04 10.81
N SER A 696 -24.17 -28.82 12.12
CA SER A 696 -24.35 -27.53 12.77
C SER A 696 -23.25 -26.55 12.32
N ASP A 697 -21.97 -26.96 12.31
CA ASP A 697 -20.85 -26.09 11.85
C ASP A 697 -20.99 -25.74 10.37
N ARG A 698 -21.43 -26.68 9.54
CA ARG A 698 -21.60 -26.50 8.08
C ARG A 698 -22.74 -25.55 7.69
N ARG A 699 -23.77 -25.36 8.55
CA ARG A 699 -24.88 -24.43 8.30
C ARG A 699 -24.75 -23.10 9.01
N LYS A 700 -23.75 -22.91 9.92
CA LYS A 700 -23.52 -21.63 10.58
C LYS A 700 -23.30 -20.54 9.55
N THR A 701 -24.15 -19.54 9.61
CA THR A 701 -24.18 -18.44 8.64
C THR A 701 -24.27 -17.10 9.35
N VAL A 702 -23.40 -16.16 8.95
CA VAL A 702 -23.45 -14.77 9.40
C VAL A 702 -24.07 -13.92 8.30
N ILE A 703 -25.13 -13.19 8.62
CA ILE A 703 -25.84 -12.29 7.69
C ILE A 703 -25.52 -10.86 8.08
N PHE A 704 -24.91 -10.12 7.16
CA PHE A 704 -24.54 -8.73 7.34
C PHE A 704 -25.44 -7.80 6.55
N SER A 705 -25.87 -6.72 7.18
CA SER A 705 -26.43 -5.54 6.53
C SER A 705 -25.80 -4.27 7.11
N THR A 706 -25.82 -3.20 6.34
CA THR A 706 -25.36 -1.88 6.79
C THR A 706 -26.34 -1.24 7.76
N TYR A 707 -27.65 -1.61 7.69
CA TYR A 707 -28.74 -0.95 8.39
C TYR A 707 -29.41 -1.83 9.46
N THR A 708 -29.60 -1.24 10.64
CA THR A 708 -30.27 -1.92 11.77
C THR A 708 -31.71 -2.29 11.42
N ASP A 709 -32.44 -1.37 10.79
CA ASP A 709 -33.86 -1.61 10.39
C ASP A 709 -33.97 -2.80 9.44
N THR A 710 -33.01 -2.97 8.53
CA THR A 710 -32.94 -4.16 7.65
C THR A 710 -32.65 -5.43 8.43
N ILE A 711 -31.73 -5.38 9.40
CA ILE A 711 -31.38 -6.54 10.23
C ILE A 711 -32.57 -7.01 11.05
N ASP A 712 -33.31 -6.08 11.66
CA ASP A 712 -34.51 -6.40 12.46
C ASP A 712 -35.62 -7.02 11.59
N ASP A 713 -35.89 -6.41 10.42
CA ASP A 713 -36.89 -6.92 9.48
C ASP A 713 -36.55 -8.33 8.95
N LEU A 714 -35.25 -8.55 8.60
CA LEU A 714 -34.78 -9.85 8.15
C LEU A 714 -34.85 -10.91 9.25
N HIS A 715 -34.45 -10.56 10.47
CA HIS A 715 -34.55 -11.45 11.62
C HIS A 715 -35.99 -11.90 11.83
N ASP A 716 -36.94 -10.98 11.79
CA ASP A 716 -38.37 -11.26 11.99
C ASP A 716 -38.96 -12.10 10.86
N LYS A 717 -38.67 -11.77 9.60
CA LYS A 717 -39.11 -12.53 8.43
C LYS A 717 -38.55 -13.95 8.41
N VAL A 718 -37.25 -14.11 8.64
CA VAL A 718 -36.62 -15.43 8.68
C VAL A 718 -37.08 -16.23 9.88
N SER A 719 -37.24 -15.62 11.07
CA SER A 719 -37.76 -16.29 12.24
C SER A 719 -39.20 -16.79 12.03
N SER A 720 -40.04 -15.96 11.40
CA SER A 720 -41.41 -16.34 11.04
C SER A 720 -41.44 -17.47 10.01
N ALA A 721 -40.61 -17.39 8.96
CA ALA A 721 -40.52 -18.45 7.95
C ALA A 721 -40.03 -19.78 8.55
N VAL A 722 -39.08 -19.74 9.48
CA VAL A 722 -38.56 -20.93 10.18
C VAL A 722 -39.59 -21.52 11.11
N GLN A 723 -40.33 -20.69 11.84
CA GLN A 723 -41.39 -21.18 12.76
C GLN A 723 -42.58 -21.81 12.01
N LEU A 724 -42.93 -21.26 10.84
CA LEU A 724 -44.00 -21.76 10.00
C LEU A 724 -43.60 -22.97 9.15
N ALA A 725 -42.30 -23.24 9.04
CA ALA A 725 -41.79 -24.32 8.21
C ALA A 725 -42.21 -25.69 8.74
N PRO A 726 -42.84 -26.56 7.91
CA PRO A 726 -43.14 -27.93 8.33
C PRO A 726 -41.83 -28.70 8.56
N THR A 727 -41.90 -29.77 9.37
CA THR A 727 -40.70 -30.58 9.71
C THR A 727 -39.99 -31.19 8.48
N SER A 728 -40.69 -31.30 7.37
CA SER A 728 -40.11 -31.72 6.07
C SER A 728 -39.36 -30.63 5.34
N ASP A 729 -39.62 -29.37 5.66
CA ASP A 729 -38.87 -28.23 5.06
C ASP A 729 -37.44 -28.17 5.66
N PRO A 730 -36.39 -28.01 4.83
CA PRO A 730 -35.03 -27.85 5.31
C PRO A 730 -34.84 -26.73 6.35
N LEU A 731 -35.61 -25.64 6.28
CA LEU A 731 -35.60 -24.55 7.23
C LEU A 731 -35.89 -24.96 8.69
N SER A 732 -36.61 -26.05 8.90
CA SER A 732 -36.96 -26.54 10.23
C SER A 732 -35.74 -26.80 11.14
N VAL A 733 -34.54 -27.00 10.56
CA VAL A 733 -33.29 -27.20 11.33
C VAL A 733 -32.86 -25.95 12.09
N PHE A 734 -33.36 -24.76 11.72
CA PHE A 734 -33.03 -23.49 12.37
C PHE A 734 -34.00 -23.11 13.51
N VAL A 735 -35.02 -23.92 13.80
CA VAL A 735 -35.94 -23.67 14.91
C VAL A 735 -35.19 -23.60 16.23
N GLY A 736 -35.28 -22.46 16.93
CA GLY A 736 -34.57 -22.20 18.19
C GLY A 736 -33.05 -22.00 18.04
N ARG A 737 -32.56 -21.87 16.81
CA ARG A 737 -31.11 -21.68 16.50
C ARG A 737 -30.77 -20.35 15.82
N ILE A 738 -31.68 -19.37 15.94
CA ILE A 738 -31.49 -18.01 15.43
C ILE A 738 -31.05 -17.12 16.59
N CYS A 739 -29.95 -16.44 16.48
CA CYS A 739 -29.49 -15.46 17.45
C CYS A 739 -30.25 -14.14 17.29
N ALA A 740 -30.57 -13.51 18.41
CA ALA A 740 -31.10 -12.14 18.37
C ALA A 740 -30.13 -11.21 17.66
N PRO A 741 -30.63 -10.18 16.96
CA PRO A 741 -29.80 -9.26 16.22
C PRO A 741 -28.69 -8.61 17.07
N ILE A 742 -27.48 -8.50 16.52
CA ILE A 742 -26.34 -7.89 17.20
C ILE A 742 -25.91 -6.65 16.42
N TYR A 743 -26.02 -5.48 17.05
CA TYR A 743 -25.59 -4.20 16.51
C TYR A 743 -24.93 -3.30 17.56
N GLY A 744 -24.42 -2.13 17.18
CA GLY A 744 -23.71 -1.18 18.04
C GLY A 744 -24.54 -0.69 19.21
N ALA A 745 -23.91 -0.40 20.33
CA ALA A 745 -24.62 0.10 21.52
C ALA A 745 -25.12 1.54 21.29
N LYS A 746 -26.40 1.75 21.34
CA LYS A 746 -26.95 3.01 21.82
C LYS A 746 -26.96 2.92 23.35
N GLY A 747 -26.03 3.64 24.01
CA GLY A 747 -25.99 3.79 25.48
C GLY A 747 -25.68 2.50 26.23
N GLY A 748 -24.47 2.41 26.75
CA GLY A 748 -24.02 1.67 27.95
C GLY A 748 -24.51 0.26 28.30
N THR A 749 -25.37 -0.35 27.53
CA THR A 749 -25.98 -1.63 27.83
C THR A 749 -25.29 -2.79 27.15
N ASP A 750 -24.63 -3.57 27.99
CA ASP A 750 -24.44 -5.01 27.87
C ASP A 750 -23.49 -5.51 26.77
N GLN A 751 -22.28 -4.97 26.77
CA GLN A 751 -21.15 -5.52 26.02
C GLN A 751 -20.91 -6.99 26.43
N GLU A 752 -21.13 -7.34 27.70
CA GLU A 752 -21.01 -8.71 28.19
C GLU A 752 -22.12 -9.63 27.69
N ALA A 753 -23.34 -9.15 27.54
CA ALA A 753 -24.44 -9.96 26.99
C ALA A 753 -24.21 -10.26 25.53
N ARG A 754 -23.73 -9.25 24.75
CA ARG A 754 -23.34 -9.46 23.34
C ARG A 754 -22.21 -10.46 23.20
N ALA A 755 -21.17 -10.33 24.00
CA ALA A 755 -20.06 -11.27 24.01
C ALA A 755 -20.55 -12.70 24.31
N ARG A 756 -21.49 -12.88 25.25
CA ARG A 756 -22.09 -14.19 25.55
C ARG A 756 -22.87 -14.79 24.37
N GLU A 757 -23.65 -13.98 23.64
CA GLU A 757 -24.41 -14.48 22.49
C GLU A 757 -23.50 -14.87 21.33
N ILE A 758 -22.42 -14.08 21.09
CA ILE A 758 -21.39 -14.41 20.10
C ILE A 758 -20.68 -15.72 20.45
N MET A 759 -20.36 -15.93 21.73
CA MET A 759 -19.77 -17.19 22.20
C MET A 759 -20.69 -18.36 22.00
N ARG A 760 -22.02 -18.19 22.15
CA ARG A 760 -23.01 -19.23 21.88
C ARG A 760 -23.23 -19.53 20.41
N PHE A 761 -22.87 -18.58 19.54
CA PHE A 761 -22.83 -18.78 18.08
C PHE A 761 -21.56 -19.49 17.63
N ALA A 762 -20.40 -19.14 18.16
CA ALA A 762 -19.10 -19.66 17.74
C ALA A 762 -18.23 -20.14 18.94
N PRO A 763 -18.73 -21.07 19.80
CA PRO A 763 -18.03 -21.45 21.03
C PRO A 763 -16.65 -22.07 20.79
N LYS A 764 -16.44 -22.75 19.66
CA LYS A 764 -15.17 -23.41 19.34
C LYS A 764 -14.03 -22.41 18.98
N THR A 765 -14.39 -21.20 18.56
CA THR A 765 -13.41 -20.25 18.00
C THR A 765 -13.46 -18.86 18.64
N ALA A 766 -14.57 -18.45 19.23
CA ALA A 766 -14.68 -17.18 19.94
C ALA A 766 -13.92 -17.15 21.27
N GLY A 767 -13.46 -18.30 21.74
CA GLY A 767 -12.48 -18.48 22.80
C GLY A 767 -12.85 -17.84 24.14
N SER A 768 -13.76 -18.45 24.89
CA SER A 768 -13.90 -18.17 26.32
C SER A 768 -13.82 -19.44 27.11
N LEU A 769 -13.02 -19.40 28.14
CA LEU A 769 -13.02 -20.38 29.20
C LEU A 769 -14.06 -19.92 30.22
N ARG A 770 -14.74 -20.84 30.85
CA ARG A 770 -15.51 -20.58 32.09
C ARG A 770 -14.54 -20.17 33.18
N ASP A 771 -15.05 -19.63 34.27
CA ASP A 771 -14.22 -19.24 35.45
C ASP A 771 -13.39 -20.41 36.01
N ASP A 772 -13.80 -21.65 35.73
CA ASP A 772 -13.09 -22.89 36.06
C ASP A 772 -12.05 -23.35 35.00
N GLY A 773 -11.83 -22.55 33.95
CA GLY A 773 -10.91 -22.89 32.87
C GLY A 773 -11.44 -23.89 31.85
N THR A 774 -12.68 -24.32 31.94
CA THR A 774 -13.29 -25.23 30.95
C THR A 774 -13.86 -24.47 29.76
N PRO A 775 -13.72 -25.00 28.50
CA PRO A 775 -14.30 -24.34 27.33
C PRO A 775 -15.80 -24.17 27.41
N LEU A 776 -16.33 -23.03 27.00
CA LEU A 776 -17.77 -22.86 26.77
C LEU A 776 -18.20 -23.77 25.61
N THR A 777 -19.07 -24.76 25.88
CA THR A 777 -19.50 -25.75 24.88
C THR A 777 -20.96 -25.54 24.42
N ASP A 778 -21.62 -24.46 24.88
CA ASP A 778 -23.01 -24.17 24.54
C ASP A 778 -23.12 -23.64 23.11
N ASP A 779 -23.23 -24.55 22.13
CA ASP A 779 -23.43 -24.27 20.71
C ASP A 779 -24.92 -24.11 20.41
N ARG A 780 -25.43 -22.88 20.57
CA ARG A 780 -26.85 -22.62 20.55
C ARG A 780 -27.41 -22.17 19.22
N TYR A 781 -26.61 -21.38 18.46
CA TYR A 781 -27.09 -20.66 17.27
C TYR A 781 -26.40 -21.11 16.00
N ASP A 782 -27.15 -21.12 14.90
CA ASP A 782 -26.65 -21.39 13.56
C ASP A 782 -26.76 -20.16 12.64
N LEU A 783 -27.70 -19.24 12.94
CA LEU A 783 -27.86 -17.97 12.20
C LEU A 783 -27.55 -16.78 13.10
N LEU A 784 -26.72 -15.86 12.60
CA LEU A 784 -26.36 -14.62 13.27
C LEU A 784 -26.62 -13.45 12.33
N PHE A 785 -27.48 -12.52 12.77
CA PHE A 785 -27.80 -11.28 12.06
C PHE A 785 -27.05 -10.11 12.70
N THR A 786 -26.32 -9.34 11.92
CA THR A 786 -25.49 -8.28 12.47
C THR A 786 -25.22 -7.14 11.47
N THR A 787 -24.87 -5.99 12.02
CA THR A 787 -24.30 -4.89 11.24
C THR A 787 -22.77 -4.95 11.25
N ASP A 788 -22.12 -3.96 10.67
CA ASP A 788 -20.65 -3.85 10.62
C ASP A 788 -19.98 -3.80 12.01
N VAL A 789 -20.74 -3.70 13.08
CA VAL A 789 -20.20 -3.74 14.47
C VAL A 789 -19.39 -5.00 14.75
N LEU A 790 -19.72 -6.13 14.13
CA LEU A 790 -18.96 -7.36 14.21
C LEU A 790 -17.92 -7.52 13.10
N SER A 791 -17.75 -6.52 12.23
CA SER A 791 -16.68 -6.52 11.25
C SER A 791 -15.30 -6.32 11.90
N GLU A 792 -15.21 -5.98 13.19
CA GLU A 792 -13.97 -5.78 13.95
C GLU A 792 -13.99 -6.52 15.29
N GLY A 793 -12.83 -7.02 15.71
CA GLY A 793 -12.57 -7.52 17.07
C GLY A 793 -13.12 -8.91 17.46
N VAL A 794 -13.86 -9.62 16.61
CA VAL A 794 -14.50 -10.89 16.96
C VAL A 794 -14.03 -12.05 16.08
N ASN A 795 -13.97 -13.26 16.66
CA ASN A 795 -13.57 -14.49 15.97
C ASN A 795 -14.82 -15.35 15.65
N LEU A 796 -15.17 -15.42 14.37
CA LEU A 796 -16.35 -16.16 13.90
C LEU A 796 -15.98 -17.33 12.95
N GLN A 797 -14.73 -17.80 12.95
CA GLN A 797 -14.24 -18.80 12.01
C GLN A 797 -14.84 -20.21 12.19
N GLN A 798 -15.71 -20.42 13.19
CA GLN A 798 -16.57 -21.60 13.26
C GLN A 798 -17.67 -21.56 12.20
N ALA A 799 -18.07 -20.38 11.72
CA ALA A 799 -18.98 -20.24 10.60
C ALA A 799 -18.23 -20.42 9.27
N GLY A 800 -18.76 -21.27 8.41
CA GLY A 800 -18.26 -21.46 7.05
C GLY A 800 -18.98 -20.62 5.99
N ARG A 801 -19.98 -19.82 6.39
CA ARG A 801 -20.84 -19.08 5.46
C ARG A 801 -21.10 -17.67 5.93
N MET A 802 -21.10 -16.75 4.98
CA MET A 802 -21.42 -15.34 5.18
C MET A 802 -22.31 -14.86 4.04
N ILE A 803 -23.27 -14.02 4.34
CA ILE A 803 -24.14 -13.37 3.35
C ILE A 803 -24.07 -11.85 3.58
N ASN A 804 -23.65 -11.11 2.58
CA ASN A 804 -23.78 -9.67 2.51
C ASN A 804 -25.13 -9.34 1.87
N TYR A 805 -26.09 -8.92 2.68
CA TYR A 805 -27.44 -8.61 2.21
C TYR A 805 -27.50 -7.29 1.45
N ASP A 806 -26.64 -6.36 1.82
CA ASP A 806 -26.35 -5.16 1.04
C ASP A 806 -24.84 -4.95 0.89
N LEU A 807 -24.45 -4.24 -0.18
CA LEU A 807 -23.04 -3.93 -0.46
C LEU A 807 -22.70 -2.55 0.09
N PRO A 808 -21.71 -2.42 0.97
CA PRO A 808 -21.29 -1.11 1.49
C PRO A 808 -20.58 -0.28 0.42
N TRP A 809 -20.63 1.06 0.49
CA TRP A 809 -19.82 1.95 -0.37
C TRP A 809 -18.32 1.73 -0.26
N ASN A 810 -17.88 1.22 0.90
CA ASN A 810 -16.50 0.93 1.19
C ASN A 810 -16.25 -0.59 1.07
N PRO A 811 -15.58 -1.07 0.00
CA PRO A 811 -15.34 -2.49 -0.18
C PRO A 811 -14.47 -3.08 0.92
N MET A 812 -13.71 -2.26 1.65
CA MET A 812 -12.89 -2.74 2.76
C MET A 812 -13.74 -3.31 3.90
N ARG A 813 -14.99 -2.87 4.06
CA ARG A 813 -15.94 -3.52 4.97
C ARG A 813 -16.23 -4.97 4.56
N LEU A 814 -16.35 -5.25 3.25
CA LEU A 814 -16.49 -6.64 2.77
C LEU A 814 -15.26 -7.49 3.12
N VAL A 815 -14.06 -6.93 2.93
CA VAL A 815 -12.80 -7.59 3.31
C VAL A 815 -12.75 -7.83 4.83
N GLN A 816 -13.16 -6.86 5.63
CA GLN A 816 -13.22 -6.97 7.09
C GLN A 816 -14.26 -8.00 7.54
N ARG A 817 -15.48 -7.98 6.95
CA ARG A 817 -16.54 -8.99 7.20
C ARG A 817 -16.04 -10.40 6.85
N ALA A 818 -15.48 -10.58 5.64
CA ALA A 818 -14.92 -11.86 5.21
C ALA A 818 -13.82 -12.34 6.16
N GLY A 819 -12.94 -11.46 6.60
CA GLY A 819 -11.89 -11.75 7.57
C GLY A 819 -12.35 -12.20 8.95
N ARG A 820 -13.66 -12.20 9.25
CA ARG A 820 -14.21 -12.77 10.50
C ARG A 820 -14.35 -14.29 10.43
N ILE A 821 -14.66 -14.83 9.28
CA ILE A 821 -14.78 -16.28 9.03
C ILE A 821 -13.57 -16.85 8.30
N ASP A 822 -12.94 -16.06 7.44
CA ASP A 822 -11.72 -16.38 6.71
C ASP A 822 -10.49 -16.03 7.57
N ARG A 823 -10.03 -16.98 8.37
CA ARG A 823 -8.97 -16.75 9.36
C ARG A 823 -8.21 -18.03 9.68
N ILE A 824 -6.97 -17.89 10.21
CA ILE A 824 -6.21 -19.03 10.77
C ILE A 824 -7.06 -19.73 11.84
N GLY A 825 -7.14 -21.06 11.75
CA GLY A 825 -7.93 -21.87 12.67
C GLY A 825 -9.40 -22.00 12.28
N SER A 826 -9.79 -21.64 11.05
CA SER A 826 -11.09 -22.04 10.50
C SER A 826 -11.24 -23.56 10.51
N LEU A 827 -12.44 -24.04 10.83
CA LEU A 827 -12.78 -25.46 10.79
C LEU A 827 -13.05 -25.95 9.37
N HIS A 828 -13.17 -25.05 8.40
CA HIS A 828 -13.61 -25.31 7.02
C HIS A 828 -12.44 -25.26 6.03
N ASP A 829 -12.41 -26.16 5.04
CA ASP A 829 -11.48 -26.11 3.92
C ASP A 829 -11.80 -24.96 2.94
N TYR A 830 -13.08 -24.60 2.87
CA TYR A 830 -13.56 -23.46 2.08
C TYR A 830 -14.70 -22.75 2.80
N ILE A 831 -14.79 -21.46 2.55
CA ILE A 831 -15.88 -20.61 3.05
C ILE A 831 -16.74 -20.11 1.88
N SER A 832 -18.02 -19.91 2.11
CA SER A 832 -18.95 -19.36 1.13
C SER A 832 -19.31 -17.92 1.48
N ILE A 833 -19.14 -17.01 0.53
CA ILE A 833 -19.46 -15.59 0.66
C ILE A 833 -20.56 -15.27 -0.35
N GLY A 834 -21.80 -15.14 0.10
CA GLY A 834 -22.91 -14.68 -0.72
C GLY A 834 -22.99 -13.15 -0.72
N CYS A 835 -23.14 -12.55 -1.91
CA CYS A 835 -23.33 -11.11 -2.06
C CYS A 835 -24.60 -10.84 -2.85
N PHE A 836 -25.56 -10.13 -2.25
CA PHE A 836 -26.72 -9.58 -2.98
C PHE A 836 -26.29 -8.35 -3.76
N PHE A 837 -26.69 -8.31 -5.03
CA PHE A 837 -26.42 -7.16 -5.90
C PHE A 837 -27.72 -6.35 -6.09
N PRO A 838 -27.60 -5.02 -6.27
CA PRO A 838 -28.76 -4.19 -6.58
C PRO A 838 -29.46 -4.66 -7.85
N GLU A 839 -30.73 -4.30 -7.99
CA GLU A 839 -31.44 -4.41 -9.27
C GLU A 839 -30.75 -3.56 -10.33
N THR A 840 -30.74 -4.03 -11.59
CA THR A 840 -29.90 -3.45 -12.67
C THR A 840 -30.10 -1.95 -12.85
N ARG A 841 -31.33 -1.44 -12.89
CA ARG A 841 -31.62 0.00 -13.03
C ARG A 841 -31.11 0.82 -11.84
N LEU A 842 -31.14 0.23 -10.64
CA LEU A 842 -30.64 0.88 -9.45
C LEU A 842 -29.10 0.88 -9.44
N ASP A 843 -28.46 -0.19 -9.91
CA ASP A 843 -26.99 -0.22 -10.01
C ASP A 843 -26.46 0.70 -11.11
N ASP A 844 -27.14 0.80 -12.24
CA ASP A 844 -26.79 1.75 -13.32
C ASP A 844 -26.70 3.19 -12.81
N LEU A 845 -27.56 3.54 -11.83
CA LEU A 845 -27.57 4.87 -11.20
C LEU A 845 -26.57 5.03 -10.06
N LEU A 846 -26.45 4.00 -9.22
CA LEU A 846 -25.50 4.04 -8.10
C LEU A 846 -24.07 3.87 -8.57
N GLY A 847 -23.83 3.16 -9.68
CA GLY A 847 -22.51 2.72 -10.12
C GLY A 847 -21.75 1.96 -9.04
N LEU A 848 -22.49 1.23 -8.20
CA LEU A 848 -21.96 0.63 -6.99
C LEU A 848 -20.97 -0.47 -7.30
N GLU A 849 -21.32 -1.40 -8.20
CA GLU A 849 -20.47 -2.52 -8.60
C GLU A 849 -19.16 -2.01 -9.22
N ALA A 850 -19.21 -1.09 -10.19
CA ALA A 850 -18.03 -0.50 -10.81
C ALA A 850 -17.14 0.27 -9.80
N THR A 851 -17.78 1.03 -8.89
CA THR A 851 -17.06 1.77 -7.85
C THR A 851 -16.35 0.84 -6.86
N LEU A 852 -17.01 -0.25 -6.45
CA LEU A 852 -16.43 -1.24 -5.56
C LEU A 852 -15.25 -1.97 -6.22
N MET A 853 -15.40 -2.40 -7.49
CA MET A 853 -14.34 -3.05 -8.25
C MET A 853 -13.11 -2.16 -8.41
N ARG A 854 -13.30 -0.88 -8.74
CA ARG A 854 -12.19 0.10 -8.84
C ARG A 854 -11.47 0.29 -7.50
N LYS A 855 -12.20 0.44 -6.40
CA LYS A 855 -11.60 0.60 -5.07
C LYS A 855 -10.87 -0.66 -4.61
N LEU A 856 -11.40 -1.84 -4.94
CA LEU A 856 -10.72 -3.12 -4.68
C LEU A 856 -9.43 -3.24 -5.48
N ALA A 857 -9.38 -2.77 -6.73
CA ALA A 857 -8.16 -2.76 -7.52
C ALA A 857 -7.06 -1.90 -6.87
N TYR A 858 -7.38 -0.73 -6.31
CA TYR A 858 -6.42 0.08 -5.56
C TYR A 858 -5.92 -0.62 -4.28
N ALA A 859 -6.83 -1.27 -3.55
CA ALA A 859 -6.46 -2.00 -2.35
C ALA A 859 -5.62 -3.24 -2.66
N ASP A 860 -5.96 -3.97 -3.73
CA ASP A 860 -5.19 -5.13 -4.19
C ASP A 860 -3.77 -4.73 -4.60
N ALA A 861 -3.60 -3.64 -5.32
CA ALA A 861 -2.28 -3.11 -5.67
C ALA A 861 -1.45 -2.72 -4.44
N ALA A 862 -2.08 -2.19 -3.39
CA ALA A 862 -1.38 -1.76 -2.18
C ALA A 862 -1.00 -2.93 -1.26
N VAL A 863 -1.93 -3.85 -0.98
CA VAL A 863 -1.73 -4.89 0.06
C VAL A 863 -2.01 -6.31 -0.39
N GLY A 864 -2.67 -6.50 -1.54
CA GLY A 864 -3.22 -7.78 -1.96
C GLY A 864 -4.48 -8.12 -1.16
N THR A 865 -5.62 -8.09 -1.81
CA THR A 865 -6.91 -8.45 -1.21
C THR A 865 -7.35 -9.82 -1.73
N GLY A 866 -7.89 -10.67 -0.85
CA GLY A 866 -8.56 -11.89 -1.29
C GLY A 866 -9.83 -11.59 -2.08
N GLU A 867 -10.38 -12.59 -2.75
CA GLU A 867 -11.63 -12.47 -3.48
C GLU A 867 -12.81 -12.31 -2.49
N VAL A 868 -13.51 -11.19 -2.57
CA VAL A 868 -14.68 -10.86 -1.73
C VAL A 868 -15.91 -10.47 -2.54
N LEU A 869 -15.75 -10.21 -3.84
CA LEU A 869 -16.83 -9.98 -4.79
C LEU A 869 -16.73 -10.91 -5.99
N PRO A 870 -17.85 -11.37 -6.54
CA PRO A 870 -17.88 -12.18 -7.77
C PRO A 870 -17.23 -11.42 -8.93
N GLY A 871 -16.37 -12.10 -9.70
CA GLY A 871 -15.68 -11.50 -10.85
C GLY A 871 -14.45 -10.65 -10.50
N GLN A 872 -14.15 -10.46 -9.23
CA GLN A 872 -12.91 -9.85 -8.81
C GLN A 872 -11.72 -10.72 -9.23
N ARG A 873 -10.82 -10.17 -10.05
CA ARG A 873 -9.55 -10.83 -10.40
C ARG A 873 -8.43 -10.19 -9.59
N SER A 874 -7.83 -10.94 -8.68
CA SER A 874 -6.65 -10.47 -7.95
C SER A 874 -5.43 -10.54 -8.88
N LYS A 875 -4.87 -9.40 -9.23
CA LYS A 875 -3.59 -9.32 -9.99
C LYS A 875 -2.41 -9.73 -9.15
N THR A 876 -2.53 -9.59 -7.85
CA THR A 876 -1.60 -10.13 -6.86
C THR A 876 -1.39 -11.63 -7.05
N GLU A 877 -2.44 -12.34 -7.43
CA GLU A 877 -2.39 -13.79 -7.68
C GLU A 877 -1.58 -14.14 -8.94
N VAL A 878 -1.78 -13.41 -10.02
CA VAL A 878 -1.04 -13.61 -11.28
C VAL A 878 0.44 -13.31 -11.08
N VAL A 879 0.78 -12.17 -10.49
CA VAL A 879 2.17 -11.76 -10.25
C VAL A 879 2.94 -12.75 -9.37
N LEU A 880 2.33 -13.31 -8.31
CA LEU A 880 2.99 -14.30 -7.46
C LEU A 880 3.28 -15.63 -8.20
N THR A 881 2.37 -16.06 -9.05
CA THR A 881 2.55 -17.29 -9.83
C THR A 881 3.66 -17.11 -10.84
N ASP A 882 3.62 -16.04 -11.61
CA ASP A 882 4.62 -15.73 -12.64
C ASP A 882 6.02 -15.57 -12.05
N THR A 883 6.14 -14.83 -10.92
CA THR A 883 7.45 -14.64 -10.26
C THR A 883 8.06 -15.97 -9.82
N ALA A 884 7.26 -16.87 -9.29
CA ALA A 884 7.77 -18.17 -8.83
C ALA A 884 8.18 -19.08 -10.00
N GLU A 885 7.41 -19.08 -11.07
CA GLU A 885 7.74 -19.82 -12.29
C GLU A 885 9.01 -19.26 -12.94
N GLN A 886 9.14 -17.93 -13.00
CA GLN A 886 10.32 -17.25 -13.50
C GLN A 886 11.57 -17.56 -12.65
N ILE A 887 11.48 -17.54 -11.31
CA ILE A 887 12.61 -17.90 -10.45
C ILE A 887 13.00 -19.38 -10.61
N ASN A 888 12.03 -20.26 -10.74
CA ASN A 888 12.32 -21.68 -11.00
C ASN A 888 12.92 -21.88 -12.39
N ALA A 889 12.40 -21.23 -13.42
CA ALA A 889 12.97 -21.27 -14.75
C ALA A 889 14.38 -20.66 -14.81
N LEU A 890 14.67 -19.65 -13.99
CA LEU A 890 16.01 -19.08 -13.81
C LEU A 890 16.94 -20.07 -13.12
N HIS A 891 16.44 -20.81 -12.12
CA HIS A 891 17.19 -21.87 -11.45
C HIS A 891 17.52 -23.02 -12.42
N ASP A 892 16.58 -23.39 -13.29
CA ASP A 892 16.72 -24.46 -14.28
C ASP A 892 17.45 -23.99 -15.55
N GLU A 893 17.95 -22.76 -15.57
CA GLU A 893 18.68 -22.12 -16.68
C GLU A 893 17.92 -22.17 -18.02
N ASN A 894 16.59 -22.01 -17.97
CA ASN A 894 15.74 -22.04 -19.16
C ASN A 894 16.00 -20.80 -20.07
N PRO A 895 16.46 -20.98 -21.33
CA PRO A 895 16.79 -19.87 -22.21
C PRO A 895 15.59 -19.02 -22.62
N GLU A 896 14.38 -19.54 -22.62
CA GLU A 896 13.17 -18.80 -22.97
C GLU A 896 12.89 -17.60 -22.04
N LEU A 897 13.43 -17.62 -20.83
CA LEU A 897 13.31 -16.51 -19.85
C LEU A 897 14.03 -15.24 -20.32
N PHE A 898 15.07 -15.38 -21.13
CA PHE A 898 15.90 -14.26 -21.60
C PHE A 898 15.38 -13.66 -22.90
N GLU A 899 14.48 -14.32 -23.60
CA GLU A 899 13.91 -13.81 -24.85
C GLU A 899 12.69 -12.89 -24.63
N GLY A 900 12.06 -12.96 -23.47
CA GLY A 900 10.77 -12.32 -23.17
C GLY A 900 10.79 -10.98 -22.45
N GLY A 901 11.92 -10.45 -21.98
CA GLY A 901 11.98 -9.13 -21.28
C GLY A 901 11.07 -9.00 -20.07
N GLY A 902 10.76 -10.10 -19.40
CA GLY A 902 9.80 -10.17 -18.31
C GLY A 902 10.33 -9.48 -17.05
N ASP A 903 9.58 -8.50 -16.55
CA ASP A 903 9.83 -7.86 -15.25
C ASP A 903 9.58 -8.89 -14.11
N LEU A 904 10.60 -9.17 -13.32
CA LEU A 904 10.52 -10.03 -12.14
C LEU A 904 9.75 -9.29 -11.02
N GLY A 905 8.43 -9.32 -11.09
CA GLY A 905 7.58 -8.62 -10.11
C GLY A 905 7.31 -9.45 -8.86
N ALA A 906 7.86 -9.07 -7.70
CA ALA A 906 7.43 -9.57 -6.40
C ALA A 906 6.42 -8.61 -5.73
N ILE A 907 5.49 -9.16 -4.94
CA ILE A 907 4.53 -8.36 -4.20
C ILE A 907 5.18 -7.69 -2.99
N SER A 908 6.18 -8.37 -2.40
CA SER A 908 6.96 -7.80 -1.30
C SER A 908 8.39 -8.33 -1.34
N GLY A 909 9.35 -7.51 -0.87
CA GLY A 909 10.73 -7.92 -0.69
C GLY A 909 10.92 -9.12 0.25
N GLU A 910 9.90 -9.49 1.01
CA GLU A 910 9.89 -10.67 1.90
C GLU A 910 10.08 -11.98 1.14
N GLU A 911 9.50 -12.10 -0.05
CA GLU A 911 9.70 -13.29 -0.90
C GLU A 911 11.15 -13.42 -1.34
N TYR A 912 11.76 -12.31 -1.75
CA TYR A 912 13.16 -12.28 -2.15
C TYR A 912 14.11 -12.59 -0.99
N ARG A 913 13.87 -12.01 0.21
CA ARG A 913 14.66 -12.29 1.41
C ARG A 913 14.60 -13.77 1.79
N ARG A 914 13.41 -14.35 1.74
CA ARG A 914 13.22 -15.75 2.05
C ARG A 914 13.90 -16.67 1.02
N ARG A 915 13.81 -16.35 -0.27
CA ARG A 915 14.52 -17.08 -1.32
C ARG A 915 16.03 -17.03 -1.14
N LEU A 916 16.55 -15.86 -0.78
CA LEU A 916 17.95 -15.72 -0.45
C LEU A 916 18.35 -16.59 0.76
N SER A 917 17.59 -16.54 1.85
CA SER A 917 17.81 -17.35 3.04
C SER A 917 17.74 -18.85 2.74
N GLN A 918 16.76 -19.30 1.96
CA GLN A 918 16.67 -20.69 1.52
C GLN A 918 17.86 -21.11 0.66
N ALA A 919 18.22 -20.30 -0.35
CA ALA A 919 19.35 -20.61 -1.23
C ALA A 919 20.68 -20.69 -0.47
N THR A 920 20.88 -19.86 0.55
CA THR A 920 22.07 -19.88 1.40
C THR A 920 22.08 -21.06 2.38
N THR A 921 20.91 -21.55 2.78
CA THR A 921 20.75 -22.70 3.69
C THR A 921 20.85 -24.01 2.93
N ASP A 922 20.19 -24.13 1.78
CA ASP A 922 20.05 -25.38 1.02
C ASP A 922 21.26 -25.68 0.13
N SER A 923 22.03 -24.65 -0.28
CA SER A 923 23.18 -24.80 -1.16
C SER A 923 24.47 -24.21 -0.58
N GLU A 924 25.32 -25.08 -0.05
CA GLU A 924 26.66 -24.70 0.42
C GLU A 924 27.52 -24.06 -0.70
N ARG A 925 27.30 -24.44 -1.94
CA ARG A 925 27.95 -23.85 -3.13
C ARG A 925 27.55 -22.39 -3.33
N VAL A 926 26.24 -22.08 -3.25
CA VAL A 926 25.72 -20.70 -3.34
C VAL A 926 26.24 -19.88 -2.18
N ARG A 927 26.14 -20.40 -0.97
CA ARG A 927 26.65 -19.74 0.25
C ARG A 927 28.14 -19.43 0.17
N LYS A 928 28.97 -20.38 -0.23
CA LYS A 928 30.44 -20.17 -0.37
C LYS A 928 30.76 -19.12 -1.42
N ARG A 929 30.05 -19.09 -2.55
CA ARG A 929 30.28 -18.08 -3.59
C ARG A 929 29.80 -16.69 -3.16
N LEU A 930 28.63 -16.58 -2.51
CA LEU A 930 28.16 -15.31 -1.95
C LEU A 930 29.13 -14.78 -0.89
N LEU A 931 29.58 -15.62 0.06
CA LEU A 931 30.55 -15.24 1.07
C LEU A 931 31.91 -14.86 0.49
N ALA A 932 32.40 -15.55 -0.55
CA ALA A 932 33.63 -15.19 -1.23
C ALA A 932 33.55 -13.80 -1.88
N TRP A 933 32.39 -13.40 -2.33
CA TRP A 933 32.14 -12.04 -2.84
C TRP A 933 32.06 -11.01 -1.72
N ILE A 934 31.56 -11.36 -0.53
CA ILE A 934 31.47 -10.47 0.64
C ILE A 934 32.87 -10.22 1.23
N HIS A 935 33.68 -11.28 1.38
CA HIS A 935 35.03 -11.15 1.98
C HIS A 935 35.99 -10.36 1.07
N ARG A 936 35.74 -10.28 -0.22
CA ARG A 936 36.48 -9.36 -1.11
C ARG A 936 36.10 -7.88 -0.89
N ARG A 937 35.02 -7.62 -0.12
CA ARG A 937 34.56 -6.28 0.28
C ARG A 937 35.02 -5.82 1.65
N THR A 938 35.84 -6.53 2.41
CA THR A 938 36.42 -6.01 3.63
C THR A 938 37.61 -5.12 3.32
N PRO A 939 37.43 -3.81 3.17
CA PRO A 939 38.45 -2.87 3.47
C PRO A 939 38.43 -2.72 5.00
N VAL A 940 39.58 -2.86 5.60
CA VAL A 940 40.02 -2.19 6.83
C VAL A 940 38.90 -1.68 7.73
N SER A 941 38.73 -2.32 8.86
CA SER A 941 37.99 -1.82 10.00
C SER A 941 38.26 -0.34 10.27
N GLY A 942 37.31 0.52 9.94
CA GLY A 942 37.47 1.95 10.27
C GLY A 942 36.34 2.88 9.81
N CYS A 943 35.54 2.53 8.86
CA CYS A 943 34.47 3.41 8.39
C CYS A 943 33.07 2.81 8.63
N ARG A 944 32.57 2.90 9.85
CA ARG A 944 31.14 3.00 10.12
C ARG A 944 30.69 4.43 9.75
N GLY A 945 30.36 4.63 8.51
CA GLY A 945 29.89 5.91 7.97
C GLY A 945 29.30 5.68 6.60
N GLY A 946 28.06 5.27 6.56
CA GLY A 946 27.08 5.56 5.53
C GLY A 946 27.49 5.53 4.08
N LEU A 947 27.68 4.34 3.47
CA LEU A 947 27.27 4.16 2.09
C LEU A 947 25.79 3.79 2.12
N ARG A 948 24.96 4.81 2.05
CA ARG A 948 23.55 4.69 1.68
C ARG A 948 23.51 4.82 0.15
N LEU A 949 23.15 3.73 -0.51
CA LEU A 949 22.61 3.77 -1.86
C LEU A 949 21.29 4.52 -1.88
#